data_240f4e10b283e6f78dc93915968bcc37
#
_entry.id   240f4e10b283e6f78dc93915968bcc37
#
_cell.length_a   1.000
_cell.length_b   1.000
_cell.length_c   1.000
_cell.angle_alpha   90.00
_cell.angle_beta   90.00
_cell.angle_gamma   90.00
#
_symmetry.space_group_name_H-M   'P 1'
#
loop_
_entity.id
_entity.type
_entity.pdbx_description
1 polymer ?
#
loop_
_entity_poly.entity_id
_entity_poly.type
_entity_poly.pdbx_seq_one_letter_code
_entity_poly.pdbx_strand_id
1 'polypeptide(L)'
;MSSEDITETTSWNSHDQPIHLSGSIQPHGLLLALDTELDIWQVSNNTEKYLDKQPQELLGQRLGCLLATQQVAAIKQCLEKKIGSVTTLKIPIATVNGERYFDGIAHRTTNAIILELEPRDSDDEVSFLGFHGLVSEAIANLQNTSNLEEFLHLVASEYRKITAFDRVMVYQFDEQGAGSVVAEVKREELPPYLGLHYPATDIPEPARQLYMQCLLRFIPNFTAQPVELISQNSADTTPVDLSWSVLRSVDPCCVAYHQNMGAAAILVIALIKNQQLWGLISCHHQTPKYLTYEVRKICEFLGQIVSLELGHKVIHSELDYEVKLKSLQSEFVELISQADNFIDALVKPQPSLLALVSATGAAVCLDNEITLVGETPDIEQVRSLIAWVDNQVSQRIFATDSLPKLYPEAIQYKNTASGLLLLRISQIQRYYILWFRPEVLQTVNWAGNPNASIQTNADGSVILCPRTSFEQWQETVQLTSLPWKQCEIDNALTLKNAIVGIVLSKAEELAKINQELERSNRELASFAYAASHDLKEPLRGIYNFSTILIEDYAAVLDEDGLDYLQTVLALSVRMETLINSLLRLSQLGQTQLHLTLTNLNELVNQVIDVINASRQEAQINVHIPRPLPTVQCDSVLINEVFSNLIINALKYNDKPEALIEIGFISQQESPNIRKNTSYPVFYVKDNSIGIHEHHYQTIFRLFKRLHSQEKYGGGTGAGLAISKKIVELHSGQIWVESSVGIGSTFYFTLGQ
;
A
#
# COMPACT_ATOMS: atom_id res chain seq x y z
N MET A 1 56.68 -22.21 38.75
CA MET A 1 57.00 -20.82 38.43
C MET A 1 55.97 -20.37 37.44
N SER A 2 55.15 -19.77 37.93
CA SER A 2 54.05 -18.83 37.79
C SER A 2 54.09 -18.05 36.48
N SER A 3 53.08 -18.28 35.66
CA SER A 3 52.61 -17.46 34.54
C SER A 3 51.72 -16.34 35.10
N GLU A 4 52.32 -15.29 35.60
CA GLU A 4 51.73 -13.99 35.85
C GLU A 4 52.60 -12.98 35.12
N ASP A 5 52.05 -12.46 34.06
CA ASP A 5 52.29 -11.10 33.52
C ASP A 5 51.79 -11.11 32.07
N ILE A 6 50.85 -10.27 31.85
CA ILE A 6 50.37 -9.51 30.68
C ILE A 6 48.86 -9.49 30.69
N THR A 7 48.28 -8.62 31.52
CA THR A 7 46.98 -8.01 31.24
C THR A 7 47.00 -6.61 31.84
N GLU A 8 47.73 -5.68 31.22
CA GLU A 8 47.32 -4.30 31.26
C GLU A 8 46.19 -4.12 30.28
N THR A 9 44.98 -4.24 30.81
CA THR A 9 43.77 -3.80 30.13
C THR A 9 43.77 -2.28 30.06
N THR A 10 44.29 -1.74 28.97
CA THR A 10 44.06 -0.34 28.62
C THR A 10 42.59 -0.16 28.31
N SER A 11 41.84 0.35 29.27
CA SER A 11 40.48 0.80 29.13
C SER A 11 40.44 2.01 28.18
N TRP A 12 40.00 1.82 26.95
CA TRP A 12 39.76 2.90 26.04
C TRP A 12 38.32 3.36 26.13
N ASN A 13 38.09 4.54 26.69
CA ASN A 13 36.87 5.30 26.48
C ASN A 13 36.91 5.83 25.04
N SER A 14 36.17 5.22 24.14
CA SER A 14 36.11 5.58 22.70
C SER A 14 35.55 6.98 22.41
N HIS A 15 35.30 7.80 23.43
CA HIS A 15 34.79 9.16 23.31
C HIS A 15 35.86 10.26 23.40
N ASP A 16 37.10 9.98 23.83
CA ASP A 16 38.02 11.05 24.20
C ASP A 16 39.16 11.36 23.20
N GLN A 17 39.45 10.51 22.22
CA GLN A 17 40.39 10.89 21.14
C GLN A 17 39.88 10.49 19.74
N PRO A 18 39.75 11.41 18.83
CA PRO A 18 39.38 11.14 17.44
C PRO A 18 40.43 10.25 16.77
N ILE A 19 40.04 9.19 16.10
CA ILE A 19 40.87 8.16 15.41
C ILE A 19 41.92 8.81 14.48
N HIS A 20 41.65 9.98 13.94
CA HIS A 20 42.53 10.72 13.03
C HIS A 20 43.62 11.54 13.74
N LEU A 21 43.60 11.70 15.05
CA LEU A 21 44.57 12.42 15.86
C LEU A 21 45.49 11.49 16.64
N SER A 22 45.86 10.35 16.07
CA SER A 22 46.57 9.26 16.74
C SER A 22 48.00 9.59 17.21
N GLY A 23 48.62 10.72 16.75
CA GLY A 23 49.96 11.12 17.12
C GLY A 23 51.09 10.14 16.71
N SER A 24 50.78 9.10 15.96
CA SER A 24 51.73 8.09 15.52
C SER A 24 51.39 7.55 14.14
N ILE A 25 52.39 6.90 13.50
CA ILE A 25 52.28 6.34 12.16
C ILE A 25 52.66 4.85 12.14
N GLN A 26 52.32 4.17 11.07
CA GLN A 26 52.78 2.83 10.73
C GLN A 26 54.26 2.87 10.31
N PRO A 27 55.11 1.87 10.67
CA PRO A 27 56.56 1.92 10.54
C PRO A 27 57.10 1.66 9.13
N HIS A 28 56.24 1.41 8.12
CA HIS A 28 56.66 1.09 6.75
C HIS A 28 56.98 2.35 5.90
N GLY A 29 56.81 3.53 6.45
CA GLY A 29 57.22 4.79 5.86
C GLY A 29 57.60 5.79 6.92
N LEU A 30 57.81 7.05 6.54
CA LEU A 30 58.08 8.16 7.42
C LEU A 30 57.19 9.34 7.07
N LEU A 31 56.91 10.24 8.03
CA LEU A 31 56.02 11.38 7.88
C LEU A 31 56.70 12.64 8.31
N LEU A 32 56.55 13.70 7.49
CA LEU A 32 56.93 15.07 7.79
C LEU A 32 55.67 15.94 7.80
N ALA A 33 55.44 16.67 8.88
CA ALA A 33 54.45 17.73 8.95
C ALA A 33 55.12 19.09 8.74
N LEU A 34 54.63 19.81 7.73
CA LEU A 34 55.21 21.07 7.25
C LEU A 34 54.21 22.20 7.53
N ASP A 35 54.74 23.36 7.85
CA ASP A 35 53.98 24.60 7.91
C ASP A 35 53.77 25.24 6.52
N THR A 36 53.20 26.43 6.46
CA THR A 36 52.93 27.17 5.21
C THR A 36 54.21 27.64 4.50
N GLU A 37 55.33 27.75 5.21
CA GLU A 37 56.64 28.12 4.66
C GLU A 37 57.46 26.88 4.28
N LEU A 38 56.91 25.69 4.47
CA LEU A 38 57.51 24.37 4.27
C LEU A 38 58.66 24.09 5.26
N ASP A 39 58.57 24.62 6.47
CA ASP A 39 59.46 24.27 7.56
C ASP A 39 58.92 23.02 8.26
N ILE A 40 59.83 22.09 8.60
CA ILE A 40 59.48 20.81 9.22
C ILE A 40 59.27 21.04 10.73
N TRP A 41 58.04 20.95 11.21
CA TRP A 41 57.73 21.18 12.62
C TRP A 41 57.38 19.90 13.41
N GLN A 42 56.92 18.82 12.72
CA GLN A 42 56.84 17.48 13.27
C GLN A 42 57.42 16.47 12.30
N VAL A 43 57.97 15.39 12.84
CA VAL A 43 58.54 14.29 12.05
C VAL A 43 58.40 12.98 12.79
N SER A 44 58.26 11.85 12.07
CA SER A 44 58.22 10.51 12.66
C SER A 44 59.58 10.10 13.20
N ASN A 45 59.61 9.37 14.32
CA ASN A 45 60.82 9.01 15.06
C ASN A 45 61.70 7.96 14.32
N ASN A 46 61.35 7.54 13.12
CA ASN A 46 62.10 6.53 12.34
C ASN A 46 62.89 7.13 11.17
N THR A 47 63.19 8.42 11.18
CA THR A 47 63.98 9.08 10.12
C THR A 47 65.38 8.53 9.95
N GLU A 48 66.06 8.13 11.05
CA GLU A 48 67.38 7.53 10.98
C GLU A 48 67.39 6.26 10.10
N LYS A 49 66.39 5.42 10.23
CA LYS A 49 66.23 4.19 9.43
C LYS A 49 66.14 4.46 7.92
N TYR A 50 65.48 5.52 7.54
CA TYR A 50 65.18 5.81 6.14
C TYR A 50 66.04 6.89 5.51
N LEU A 51 66.49 7.88 6.27
CA LEU A 51 67.18 9.06 5.77
C LEU A 51 68.60 9.17 6.29
N ASP A 52 69.04 8.25 7.15
CA ASP A 52 70.32 8.29 7.87
C ASP A 52 70.48 9.62 8.67
N LYS A 53 69.37 10.24 9.14
CA LYS A 53 69.32 11.48 9.91
C LYS A 53 68.44 11.32 11.14
N GLN A 54 68.91 11.90 12.26
CA GLN A 54 68.10 11.93 13.48
C GLN A 54 66.96 12.92 13.34
N PRO A 55 65.79 12.71 13.99
CA PRO A 55 64.64 13.60 13.96
C PRO A 55 65.01 15.07 14.31
N GLN A 56 65.88 15.26 15.28
CA GLN A 56 66.32 16.58 15.74
C GLN A 56 67.13 17.37 14.69
N GLU A 57 67.73 16.70 13.72
CA GLU A 57 68.46 17.31 12.62
C GLU A 57 67.54 17.87 11.52
N LEU A 58 66.29 17.40 11.52
CA LEU A 58 65.27 17.77 10.54
C LEU A 58 64.32 18.86 11.07
N LEU A 59 63.99 18.78 12.36
CA LEU A 59 63.05 19.70 12.99
C LEU A 59 63.54 21.16 12.89
N GLY A 60 62.66 22.07 12.43
CA GLY A 60 62.96 23.49 12.19
C GLY A 60 63.75 23.75 10.90
N GLN A 61 64.07 22.74 10.11
CA GLN A 61 64.74 22.90 8.82
C GLN A 61 63.72 23.08 7.70
N ARG A 62 64.06 23.80 6.65
CA ARG A 62 63.27 23.90 5.43
C ARG A 62 63.30 22.58 4.66
N LEU A 63 62.18 22.21 4.06
CA LEU A 63 62.09 21.00 3.26
C LEU A 63 63.16 20.91 2.15
N GLY A 64 63.69 22.02 1.67
CA GLY A 64 64.79 22.09 0.71
C GLY A 64 66.13 21.51 1.18
N CYS A 65 66.31 21.20 2.49
CA CYS A 65 67.45 20.42 2.98
C CYS A 65 67.41 18.92 2.61
N LEU A 66 66.24 18.44 2.26
CA LEU A 66 66.01 17.02 1.89
C LEU A 66 65.70 16.82 0.42
N LEU A 67 64.98 17.77 -0.20
CA LEU A 67 64.37 17.63 -1.52
C LEU A 67 64.92 18.64 -2.51
N ALA A 68 65.00 18.29 -3.79
CA ALA A 68 65.38 19.17 -4.86
C ALA A 68 64.31 20.28 -5.09
N THR A 69 64.74 21.43 -5.63
CA THR A 69 63.86 22.60 -5.82
C THR A 69 62.57 22.32 -6.59
N GLN A 70 62.63 21.43 -7.58
CA GLN A 70 61.45 21.06 -8.38
C GLN A 70 60.41 20.31 -7.54
N GLN A 71 60.82 19.41 -6.65
CA GLN A 71 59.95 18.66 -5.76
C GLN A 71 59.36 19.55 -4.68
N VAL A 72 60.15 20.44 -4.09
CA VAL A 72 59.66 21.46 -3.14
C VAL A 72 58.62 22.35 -3.77
N ALA A 73 58.82 22.77 -5.04
CA ALA A 73 57.81 23.55 -5.78
C ALA A 73 56.50 22.77 -6.00
N ALA A 74 56.59 21.49 -6.31
CA ALA A 74 55.39 20.64 -6.49
C ALA A 74 54.65 20.45 -5.16
N ILE A 75 55.32 20.28 -4.03
CA ILE A 75 54.70 20.20 -2.71
C ILE A 75 54.08 21.54 -2.31
N LYS A 76 54.73 22.65 -2.63
CA LYS A 76 54.21 24.02 -2.39
C LYS A 76 52.86 24.24 -3.11
N GLN A 77 52.64 23.67 -4.30
CA GLN A 77 51.36 23.72 -4.99
C GLN A 77 50.23 23.03 -4.22
N CYS A 78 50.51 22.16 -3.24
CA CYS A 78 49.51 21.60 -2.37
C CYS A 78 48.78 22.66 -1.52
N LEU A 79 49.44 23.78 -1.22
CA LEU A 79 48.81 24.91 -0.51
C LEU A 79 47.65 25.53 -1.28
N GLU A 80 47.66 25.47 -2.61
CA GLU A 80 46.65 26.05 -3.48
C GLU A 80 45.46 25.05 -3.71
N LYS A 81 45.66 23.79 -3.34
CA LYS A 81 44.64 22.74 -3.52
C LYS A 81 43.63 22.72 -2.37
N LYS A 82 42.47 22.07 -2.61
CA LYS A 82 41.50 21.80 -1.56
C LYS A 82 42.10 20.90 -0.48
N ILE A 83 41.65 21.06 0.78
CA ILE A 83 42.00 20.18 1.89
C ILE A 83 41.68 18.72 1.49
N GLY A 84 42.56 17.79 1.79
CA GLY A 84 42.44 16.38 1.45
C GLY A 84 42.82 16.01 0.01
N SER A 85 43.14 16.96 -0.85
CA SER A 85 43.66 16.66 -2.20
C SER A 85 45.06 16.09 -2.14
N VAL A 86 45.24 14.84 -2.55
CA VAL A 86 46.52 14.14 -2.52
C VAL A 86 47.35 14.50 -3.77
N THR A 87 48.62 14.77 -3.58
CA THR A 87 49.65 14.93 -4.63
C THR A 87 50.68 13.82 -4.46
N THR A 88 51.01 13.12 -5.51
CA THR A 88 52.01 12.04 -5.49
C THR A 88 53.24 12.44 -6.29
N LEU A 89 54.39 12.09 -5.76
CA LEU A 89 55.68 12.44 -6.32
C LEU A 89 56.64 11.28 -6.18
N LYS A 90 57.49 11.07 -7.18
CA LYS A 90 58.66 10.19 -7.02
C LYS A 90 59.81 11.03 -6.47
N ILE A 91 60.33 10.69 -5.29
CA ILE A 91 61.26 11.50 -4.55
C ILE A 91 62.55 10.71 -4.34
N PRO A 92 63.64 11.02 -5.09
CA PRO A 92 64.97 10.57 -4.74
C PRO A 92 65.55 11.41 -3.59
N ILE A 93 66.09 10.75 -2.58
CA ILE A 93 66.74 11.41 -1.43
C ILE A 93 68.13 10.85 -1.31
N ALA A 94 69.15 11.74 -1.27
CA ALA A 94 70.52 11.36 -1.02
C ALA A 94 70.70 11.00 0.46
N THR A 95 71.18 9.81 0.73
CA THR A 95 71.51 9.30 2.07
C THR A 95 72.98 8.93 2.14
N VAL A 96 73.49 8.64 3.34
CA VAL A 96 74.88 8.24 3.54
C VAL A 96 75.23 6.97 2.74
N ASN A 97 74.25 6.08 2.57
CA ASN A 97 74.38 4.82 1.89
C ASN A 97 74.06 4.83 0.39
N GLY A 98 73.87 6.04 -0.21
CA GLY A 98 73.48 6.24 -1.61
C GLY A 98 72.16 6.91 -1.75
N GLU A 99 71.66 7.01 -3.00
CA GLU A 99 70.35 7.57 -3.31
C GLU A 99 69.26 6.52 -3.04
N ARG A 100 68.26 6.89 -2.23
CA ARG A 100 67.08 6.11 -1.96
C ARG A 100 65.86 6.76 -2.61
N TYR A 101 64.98 5.92 -3.17
CA TYR A 101 63.75 6.35 -3.83
C TYR A 101 62.55 6.19 -2.91
N PHE A 102 61.66 7.15 -2.94
CA PHE A 102 60.43 7.13 -2.16
C PHE A 102 59.24 7.52 -3.02
N ASP A 103 58.11 6.91 -2.74
CA ASP A 103 56.81 7.39 -3.13
C ASP A 103 56.39 8.51 -2.12
N GLY A 104 56.39 9.76 -2.57
CA GLY A 104 56.00 10.90 -1.77
C GLY A 104 54.52 11.16 -1.94
N ILE A 105 53.76 11.16 -0.83
CA ILE A 105 52.34 11.40 -0.77
C ILE A 105 52.11 12.68 0.04
N ALA A 106 51.76 13.77 -0.65
CA ALA A 106 51.54 15.06 -0.01
C ALA A 106 50.07 15.46 -0.03
N HIS A 107 49.54 15.91 1.09
CA HIS A 107 48.20 16.47 1.18
C HIS A 107 48.15 17.63 2.20
N ARG A 108 47.16 18.50 2.00
CA ARG A 108 46.95 19.66 2.90
C ARG A 108 45.86 19.29 3.93
N THR A 109 46.19 19.59 5.19
CA THR A 109 45.18 19.59 6.29
C THR A 109 44.83 21.04 6.65
N THR A 110 44.03 21.23 7.68
CA THR A 110 43.65 22.59 8.15
C THR A 110 44.85 23.40 8.57
N ASN A 111 45.85 22.79 9.23
CA ASN A 111 46.94 23.45 9.91
C ASN A 111 48.36 23.11 9.36
N ALA A 112 48.44 22.14 8.45
CA ALA A 112 49.72 21.62 7.98
C ALA A 112 49.64 21.08 6.54
N ILE A 113 50.82 20.91 5.92
CA ILE A 113 51.02 20.00 4.80
C ILE A 113 51.66 18.73 5.36
N ILE A 114 51.03 17.61 5.11
CA ILE A 114 51.58 16.29 5.44
C ILE A 114 52.28 15.73 4.22
N LEU A 115 53.54 15.34 4.41
CA LEU A 115 54.34 14.64 3.43
C LEU A 115 54.68 13.26 3.99
N GLU A 116 54.12 12.22 3.41
CA GLU A 116 54.46 10.82 3.71
C GLU A 116 55.42 10.32 2.67
N LEU A 117 56.45 9.62 3.12
CA LEU A 117 57.51 9.03 2.27
C LEU A 117 57.56 7.52 2.51
N GLU A 118 57.16 6.75 1.52
CA GLU A 118 57.25 5.28 1.54
C GLU A 118 58.47 4.84 0.70
N PRO A 119 59.36 4.00 1.26
CA PRO A 119 60.51 3.52 0.50
C PRO A 119 60.08 2.67 -0.67
N ARG A 120 60.81 2.79 -1.78
CA ARG A 120 60.55 2.10 -3.02
C ARG A 120 61.78 1.30 -3.45
N ASP A 121 61.60 0.05 -3.80
CA ASP A 121 62.63 -0.73 -4.48
C ASP A 121 62.62 -0.40 -5.98
N SER A 122 63.80 -0.26 -6.58
CA SER A 122 63.97 0.26 -7.95
C SER A 122 63.32 -0.66 -9.04
N ASP A 123 63.02 -1.90 -8.72
CA ASP A 123 62.55 -2.92 -9.66
C ASP A 123 61.00 -3.06 -9.72
N ASP A 124 60.28 -2.37 -8.84
CA ASP A 124 58.80 -2.49 -8.68
C ASP A 124 58.01 -1.51 -9.56
N GLU A 125 58.44 -1.21 -10.79
CA GLU A 125 57.66 -0.37 -11.69
C GLU A 125 56.54 -1.17 -12.40
N VAL A 126 55.29 -0.95 -11.98
CA VAL A 126 54.15 -1.34 -12.83
C VAL A 126 54.14 -0.39 -14.02
N SER A 127 54.49 -0.92 -15.22
CA SER A 127 54.48 -0.09 -16.43
C SER A 127 53.07 0.46 -16.67
N PHE A 128 52.97 1.63 -17.28
CA PHE A 128 51.65 2.17 -17.66
C PHE A 128 50.80 1.20 -18.48
N LEU A 129 51.42 0.42 -19.36
CA LEU A 129 50.76 -0.62 -20.14
C LEU A 129 50.29 -1.77 -19.27
N GLY A 130 51.06 -2.20 -18.27
CA GLY A 130 50.64 -3.21 -17.31
C GLY A 130 49.46 -2.75 -16.45
N PHE A 131 49.50 -1.49 -15.96
CA PHE A 131 48.40 -0.83 -15.27
C PHE A 131 47.13 -0.82 -16.13
N HIS A 132 47.23 -0.29 -17.37
CA HIS A 132 46.13 -0.22 -18.30
C HIS A 132 45.52 -1.58 -18.61
N GLY A 133 46.35 -2.59 -18.84
CA GLY A 133 45.92 -3.97 -19.14
C GLY A 133 45.07 -4.53 -18.00
N LEU A 134 45.58 -4.51 -16.76
CA LEU A 134 44.88 -5.03 -15.57
C LEU A 134 43.55 -4.35 -15.32
N VAL A 135 43.50 -3.01 -15.40
CA VAL A 135 42.31 -2.26 -15.17
C VAL A 135 41.26 -2.46 -16.27
N SER A 136 41.67 -2.43 -17.54
CA SER A 136 40.79 -2.61 -18.68
C SER A 136 40.13 -3.98 -18.70
N GLU A 137 40.90 -5.06 -18.40
CA GLU A 137 40.37 -6.39 -18.29
C GLU A 137 39.35 -6.51 -17.15
N ALA A 138 39.69 -6.01 -15.96
CA ALA A 138 38.79 -6.02 -14.83
C ALA A 138 37.48 -5.28 -15.13
N ILE A 139 37.56 -4.08 -15.74
CA ILE A 139 36.37 -3.30 -16.11
C ILE A 139 35.49 -4.05 -17.12
N ALA A 140 36.09 -4.59 -18.18
CA ALA A 140 35.35 -5.33 -19.20
C ALA A 140 34.61 -6.56 -18.62
N ASN A 141 35.27 -7.26 -17.70
CA ASN A 141 34.65 -8.38 -16.98
C ASN A 141 33.46 -7.93 -16.12
N LEU A 142 33.62 -6.84 -15.36
CA LEU A 142 32.59 -6.31 -14.45
C LEU A 142 31.34 -5.81 -15.22
N GLN A 143 31.52 -5.22 -16.38
CA GLN A 143 30.40 -4.71 -17.21
C GLN A 143 29.52 -5.82 -17.78
N ASN A 144 30.09 -6.99 -18.05
CA ASN A 144 29.40 -8.13 -18.68
C ASN A 144 28.57 -8.97 -17.71
N THR A 145 28.51 -8.64 -16.42
CA THR A 145 27.75 -9.41 -15.44
C THR A 145 26.23 -9.19 -15.58
N SER A 146 25.44 -10.25 -15.35
CA SER A 146 24.00 -10.24 -15.55
C SER A 146 23.20 -9.72 -14.33
N ASN A 147 23.72 -9.95 -13.11
CA ASN A 147 23.07 -9.61 -11.86
C ASN A 147 24.06 -9.11 -10.80
N LEU A 148 23.52 -8.58 -9.69
CA LEU A 148 24.31 -8.00 -8.61
C LEU A 148 25.20 -9.03 -7.90
N GLU A 149 24.74 -10.24 -7.67
CA GLU A 149 25.49 -11.29 -6.98
C GLU A 149 26.73 -11.71 -7.77
N GLU A 150 26.57 -11.98 -9.07
CA GLU A 150 27.67 -12.29 -9.99
C GLU A 150 28.67 -11.12 -10.06
N PHE A 151 28.17 -9.88 -10.12
CA PHE A 151 28.99 -8.68 -10.12
C PHE A 151 29.87 -8.59 -8.86
N LEU A 152 29.29 -8.76 -7.66
CA LEU A 152 30.02 -8.67 -6.41
C LEU A 152 31.05 -9.81 -6.24
N HIS A 153 30.68 -11.01 -6.67
CA HIS A 153 31.62 -12.14 -6.67
C HIS A 153 32.82 -11.88 -7.60
N LEU A 154 32.57 -11.34 -8.79
CA LEU A 154 33.62 -10.98 -9.73
C LEU A 154 34.52 -9.85 -9.19
N VAL A 155 33.94 -8.85 -8.52
CA VAL A 155 34.72 -7.81 -7.81
C VAL A 155 35.68 -8.44 -6.83
N ALA A 156 35.24 -9.36 -5.96
CA ALA A 156 36.12 -10.03 -5.02
C ALA A 156 37.22 -10.82 -5.73
N SER A 157 36.90 -11.48 -6.85
CA SER A 157 37.86 -12.24 -7.66
C SER A 157 38.92 -11.36 -8.29
N GLU A 158 38.55 -10.22 -8.91
CA GLU A 158 39.51 -9.30 -9.54
C GLU A 158 40.46 -8.66 -8.50
N TYR A 159 39.93 -8.26 -7.35
CA TYR A 159 40.76 -7.73 -6.26
C TYR A 159 41.73 -8.80 -5.74
N ARG A 160 41.32 -10.06 -5.64
CA ARG A 160 42.21 -11.16 -5.24
C ARG A 160 43.30 -11.40 -6.28
N LYS A 161 43.00 -11.34 -7.56
CA LYS A 161 44.01 -11.44 -8.64
C LYS A 161 45.06 -10.32 -8.55
N ILE A 162 44.60 -9.07 -8.37
CA ILE A 162 45.47 -7.89 -8.34
C ILE A 162 46.32 -7.85 -7.07
N THR A 163 45.74 -8.15 -5.92
CA THR A 163 46.41 -7.98 -4.62
C THR A 163 47.13 -9.26 -4.15
N ALA A 164 46.73 -10.41 -4.67
CA ALA A 164 47.13 -11.76 -4.22
C ALA A 164 46.95 -11.94 -2.70
N PHE A 165 45.91 -11.36 -2.11
CA PHE A 165 45.53 -11.58 -0.73
C PHE A 165 44.85 -12.93 -0.59
N ASP A 166 44.92 -13.53 0.62
CA ASP A 166 44.39 -14.87 0.87
C ASP A 166 42.87 -14.93 0.80
N ARG A 167 42.21 -13.84 1.22
CA ARG A 167 40.77 -13.66 1.24
C ARG A 167 40.40 -12.24 0.79
N VAL A 168 39.38 -12.13 -0.04
CA VAL A 168 38.74 -10.89 -0.41
C VAL A 168 37.23 -11.03 -0.22
N MET A 169 36.66 -10.12 0.51
CA MET A 169 35.23 -10.05 0.82
C MET A 169 34.65 -8.75 0.35
N VAL A 170 33.39 -8.78 -0.12
CA VAL A 170 32.55 -7.59 -0.25
C VAL A 170 31.57 -7.58 0.92
N TYR A 171 31.65 -6.54 1.69
CA TYR A 171 30.87 -6.30 2.90
C TYR A 171 29.85 -5.22 2.62
N GLN A 172 28.57 -5.45 2.91
CA GLN A 172 27.48 -4.51 2.71
C GLN A 172 26.94 -4.04 4.05
N PHE A 173 26.74 -2.73 4.23
CA PHE A 173 26.07 -2.17 5.40
C PHE A 173 24.55 -2.18 5.22
N ASP A 174 23.83 -2.40 6.31
CA ASP A 174 22.39 -2.14 6.42
C ASP A 174 22.12 -0.71 6.91
N GLU A 175 20.84 -0.33 6.99
CA GLU A 175 20.40 1.00 7.43
C GLU A 175 20.78 1.31 8.90
N GLN A 176 21.01 0.29 9.72
CA GLN A 176 21.37 0.41 11.14
C GLN A 176 22.89 0.42 11.35
N GLY A 177 23.66 0.25 10.28
CA GLY A 177 25.11 0.23 10.29
C GLY A 177 25.73 -1.12 10.64
N ALA A 178 24.93 -2.16 10.85
CA ALA A 178 25.41 -3.53 10.83
C ALA A 178 25.71 -3.95 9.38
N GLY A 179 26.46 -4.99 9.18
CA GLY A 179 26.77 -5.41 7.83
C GLY A 179 26.90 -6.90 7.67
N SER A 180 26.92 -7.34 6.40
CA SER A 180 27.06 -8.74 6.03
C SER A 180 28.05 -8.94 4.90
N VAL A 181 28.69 -10.11 4.86
CA VAL A 181 29.55 -10.50 3.74
C VAL A 181 28.65 -11.02 2.61
N VAL A 182 28.54 -10.26 1.53
CA VAL A 182 27.67 -10.56 0.38
C VAL A 182 28.42 -11.25 -0.77
N ALA A 183 29.73 -11.18 -0.80
CA ALA A 183 30.59 -11.97 -1.70
C ALA A 183 31.93 -12.26 -1.05
N GLU A 184 32.51 -13.43 -1.34
CA GLU A 184 33.79 -13.85 -0.82
C GLU A 184 34.55 -14.71 -1.83
N VAL A 185 35.86 -14.42 -1.99
CA VAL A 185 36.81 -15.27 -2.70
C VAL A 185 38.03 -15.50 -1.79
N LYS A 186 38.35 -16.74 -1.49
CA LYS A 186 39.34 -17.09 -0.50
C LYS A 186 40.17 -18.29 -0.91
N ARG A 187 41.27 -18.59 -0.18
CA ARG A 187 41.96 -19.87 -0.25
C ARG A 187 41.05 -20.96 0.33
N GLU A 188 41.15 -22.16 -0.20
CA GLU A 188 40.29 -23.30 0.18
C GLU A 188 40.38 -23.65 1.67
N GLU A 189 41.59 -23.53 2.27
CA GLU A 189 41.86 -23.89 3.65
C GLU A 189 41.24 -22.93 4.68
N LEU A 190 40.82 -21.72 4.26
CA LEU A 190 40.25 -20.72 5.16
C LEU A 190 38.78 -21.01 5.45
N PRO A 191 38.30 -20.79 6.69
CA PRO A 191 36.86 -20.87 7.00
C PRO A 191 36.06 -19.82 6.19
N PRO A 192 34.82 -20.13 5.75
CA PRO A 192 34.00 -19.18 5.00
C PRO A 192 33.42 -18.11 5.93
N TYR A 193 33.34 -16.88 5.42
CA TYR A 193 32.65 -15.76 6.05
C TYR A 193 31.44 -15.28 5.24
N LEU A 194 31.24 -15.85 4.04
CA LEU A 194 30.08 -15.52 3.21
C LEU A 194 28.77 -15.71 3.98
N GLY A 195 27.91 -14.70 3.97
CA GLY A 195 26.63 -14.71 4.68
C GLY A 195 26.71 -14.43 6.18
N LEU A 196 27.90 -14.22 6.75
CA LEU A 196 28.05 -13.82 8.15
C LEU A 196 27.73 -12.34 8.32
N HIS A 197 27.01 -12.04 9.42
CA HIS A 197 26.66 -10.69 9.83
C HIS A 197 27.59 -10.18 10.93
N TYR A 198 27.82 -8.89 10.93
CA TYR A 198 28.68 -8.18 11.86
C TYR A 198 27.89 -6.98 12.43
N PRO A 199 27.83 -6.78 13.76
CA PRO A 199 27.10 -5.64 14.32
C PRO A 199 27.78 -4.33 14.01
N ALA A 200 27.02 -3.24 14.09
CA ALA A 200 27.48 -1.86 13.84
C ALA A 200 28.66 -1.45 14.73
N THR A 201 28.84 -2.09 15.87
CA THR A 201 29.94 -1.86 16.81
C THR A 201 31.29 -2.29 16.29
N ASP A 202 31.34 -3.23 15.33
CA ASP A 202 32.62 -3.72 14.75
C ASP A 202 33.27 -2.65 13.84
N ILE A 203 32.46 -1.83 13.17
CA ILE A 203 32.91 -0.67 12.38
C ILE A 203 32.10 0.55 12.82
N PRO A 204 32.53 1.23 13.91
CA PRO A 204 31.78 2.32 14.51
C PRO A 204 31.68 3.55 13.58
N GLU A 205 30.68 4.39 13.82
CA GLU A 205 30.36 5.54 12.97
C GLU A 205 31.55 6.45 12.64
N PRO A 206 32.46 6.78 13.59
CA PRO A 206 33.65 7.59 13.26
C PRO A 206 34.58 6.91 12.25
N ALA A 207 34.71 5.58 12.28
CA ALA A 207 35.49 4.82 11.32
C ALA A 207 34.82 4.81 9.94
N ARG A 208 33.48 4.67 9.88
CA ARG A 208 32.71 4.76 8.63
C ARG A 208 32.83 6.13 7.97
N GLN A 209 32.82 7.21 8.76
CA GLN A 209 33.02 8.58 8.24
C GLN A 209 34.42 8.77 7.64
N LEU A 210 35.45 8.16 8.22
CA LEU A 210 36.81 8.21 7.64
C LEU A 210 36.90 7.48 6.29
N TYR A 211 36.15 6.38 6.09
CA TYR A 211 36.05 5.70 4.79
C TYR A 211 35.34 6.56 3.73
N MET A 212 34.47 7.47 4.12
CA MET A 212 33.88 8.45 3.19
C MET A 212 34.86 9.51 2.72
N GLN A 213 35.87 9.82 3.53
CA GLN A 213 36.89 10.81 3.21
C GLN A 213 38.09 10.17 2.50
N CYS A 214 38.58 9.04 3.01
CA CYS A 214 39.72 8.31 2.49
C CYS A 214 39.25 6.91 2.03
N LEU A 215 39.07 6.74 0.72
CA LEU A 215 38.46 5.55 0.13
C LEU A 215 39.27 4.27 0.29
N LEU A 216 40.56 4.39 0.64
CA LEU A 216 41.44 3.25 0.79
C LEU A 216 42.13 3.26 2.15
N ARG A 217 42.12 2.14 2.85
CA ARG A 217 42.90 1.89 4.06
C ARG A 217 43.78 0.69 3.87
N PHE A 218 45.11 0.85 4.16
CA PHE A 218 46.10 -0.20 4.04
C PHE A 218 46.87 -0.38 5.33
N ILE A 219 46.98 -1.62 5.80
CA ILE A 219 47.74 -2.02 6.98
C ILE A 219 48.59 -3.25 6.60
N PRO A 220 49.85 -3.11 6.29
CA PRO A 220 50.68 -4.22 5.83
C PRO A 220 51.10 -5.16 6.94
N ASN A 221 51.05 -4.75 8.21
CA ASN A 221 51.49 -5.58 9.33
C ASN A 221 50.84 -5.13 10.65
N PHE A 222 49.93 -5.92 11.20
CA PHE A 222 49.30 -5.67 12.50
C PHE A 222 50.21 -5.93 13.71
N THR A 223 51.35 -6.61 13.55
CA THR A 223 52.29 -6.84 14.63
C THR A 223 53.35 -5.78 14.74
N ALA A 224 53.40 -4.85 13.80
CA ALA A 224 54.38 -3.78 13.79
C ALA A 224 54.06 -2.71 14.84
N GLN A 225 55.08 -2.27 15.56
CA GLN A 225 54.93 -1.20 16.55
C GLN A 225 54.71 0.15 15.84
N PRO A 226 53.77 0.98 16.27
CA PRO A 226 53.57 2.32 15.76
C PRO A 226 54.79 3.22 16.06
N VAL A 227 55.04 4.20 15.21
CA VAL A 227 56.13 5.17 15.33
C VAL A 227 55.54 6.50 15.74
N GLU A 228 56.01 7.08 16.83
CA GLU A 228 55.56 8.38 17.36
C GLU A 228 56.02 9.51 16.47
N LEU A 229 55.22 10.61 16.45
CA LEU A 229 55.57 11.86 15.85
C LEU A 229 56.26 12.76 16.90
N ILE A 230 57.43 13.29 16.54
CA ILE A 230 58.23 14.18 17.40
C ILE A 230 58.03 15.60 16.90
N SER A 231 57.75 16.53 17.82
CA SER A 231 57.58 17.97 17.56
C SER A 231 58.85 18.76 17.93
N GLN A 232 59.05 19.90 17.27
CA GLN A 232 60.17 20.81 17.53
C GLN A 232 60.15 21.32 18.98
N ASN A 233 58.96 21.65 19.52
CA ASN A 233 58.78 22.04 20.92
C ASN A 233 58.04 20.95 21.67
N SER A 234 58.67 20.39 22.69
CA SER A 234 58.03 19.37 23.55
C SER A 234 56.78 19.85 24.30
N ALA A 235 56.52 21.17 24.30
CA ALA A 235 55.29 21.75 24.86
C ALA A 235 54.15 21.90 23.84
N ASP A 236 54.42 21.76 22.56
CA ASP A 236 53.46 21.90 21.47
C ASP A 236 52.89 20.51 21.11
N THR A 237 51.93 20.04 21.92
CA THR A 237 51.29 18.74 21.77
C THR A 237 50.03 18.80 20.88
N THR A 238 49.91 19.81 19.98
CA THR A 238 48.78 19.84 19.04
C THR A 238 48.88 18.67 18.07
N PRO A 239 47.98 17.69 18.16
CA PRO A 239 48.03 16.51 17.28
C PRO A 239 47.73 16.94 15.85
N VAL A 240 48.51 16.38 14.91
CA VAL A 240 48.29 16.58 13.48
C VAL A 240 47.11 15.77 13.01
N ASP A 241 46.28 16.38 12.17
CA ASP A 241 45.15 15.66 11.52
C ASP A 241 45.68 14.70 10.44
N LEU A 242 45.54 13.39 10.69
CA LEU A 242 45.95 12.30 9.82
C LEU A 242 44.77 11.66 9.08
N SER A 243 43.64 12.36 8.93
CA SER A 243 42.44 11.82 8.28
C SER A 243 42.71 11.24 6.88
N TRP A 244 43.54 11.91 6.09
CA TRP A 244 43.94 11.52 4.74
C TRP A 244 45.28 10.77 4.66
N SER A 245 45.92 10.53 5.79
CA SER A 245 47.21 9.91 5.85
C SER A 245 47.16 8.40 5.67
N VAL A 246 47.91 7.88 4.72
CA VAL A 246 48.02 6.45 4.45
C VAL A 246 48.79 5.76 5.58
N LEU A 247 49.80 6.42 6.15
CA LEU A 247 50.64 5.91 7.22
C LEU A 247 50.02 6.04 8.62
N ARG A 248 48.82 6.67 8.77
CA ARG A 248 48.16 6.82 10.07
C ARG A 248 48.19 5.46 10.83
N SER A 249 48.56 5.50 12.11
CA SER A 249 48.64 4.31 12.96
C SER A 249 47.26 3.63 13.09
N VAL A 250 47.25 2.46 13.62
CA VAL A 250 46.05 1.60 13.75
C VAL A 250 45.63 1.59 15.21
N ASP A 251 44.36 1.79 15.44
CA ASP A 251 43.76 1.68 16.76
C ASP A 251 44.01 0.31 17.36
N PRO A 252 44.41 0.18 18.63
CA PRO A 252 44.71 -1.11 19.26
C PRO A 252 43.53 -2.10 19.23
N CYS A 253 42.28 -1.61 19.35
CA CYS A 253 41.08 -2.46 19.23
C CYS A 253 40.97 -3.04 17.82
N CYS A 254 41.22 -2.23 16.79
CA CYS A 254 41.23 -2.68 15.39
C CYS A 254 42.36 -3.73 15.15
N VAL A 255 43.52 -3.52 15.76
CA VAL A 255 44.64 -4.48 15.70
C VAL A 255 44.21 -5.85 16.29
N ALA A 256 43.73 -5.83 17.53
CA ALA A 256 43.28 -7.06 18.23
C ALA A 256 42.14 -7.76 17.47
N TYR A 257 41.18 -6.99 16.96
CA TYR A 257 40.06 -7.50 16.17
C TYR A 257 40.55 -8.32 14.95
N HIS A 258 41.43 -7.73 14.13
CA HIS A 258 41.90 -8.40 12.92
C HIS A 258 42.87 -9.55 13.21
N GLN A 259 43.69 -9.46 14.27
CA GLN A 259 44.49 -10.55 14.73
C GLN A 259 43.65 -11.75 15.18
N ASN A 260 42.54 -11.49 15.88
CA ASN A 260 41.58 -12.54 16.27
C ASN A 260 40.87 -13.17 15.04
N MET A 261 40.70 -12.42 13.94
CA MET A 261 40.24 -12.93 12.65
C MET A 261 41.32 -13.76 11.91
N GLY A 262 42.53 -13.81 12.42
CA GLY A 262 43.66 -14.45 11.76
C GLY A 262 44.29 -13.67 10.61
N ALA A 263 44.04 -12.35 10.55
CA ALA A 263 44.61 -11.45 9.55
C ALA A 263 45.85 -10.75 10.11
N ALA A 264 46.99 -10.81 9.41
CA ALA A 264 48.22 -10.10 9.71
C ALA A 264 48.38 -8.82 8.85
N ALA A 265 47.69 -8.75 7.71
CA ALA A 265 47.63 -7.58 6.84
C ALA A 265 46.26 -7.42 6.25
N ILE A 266 45.82 -6.15 6.03
CA ILE A 266 44.57 -5.83 5.35
C ILE A 266 44.71 -4.69 4.34
N LEU A 267 43.85 -4.74 3.31
CA LEU A 267 43.55 -3.64 2.42
C LEU A 267 42.02 -3.49 2.36
N VAL A 268 41.50 -2.30 2.65
CA VAL A 268 40.08 -2.01 2.63
C VAL A 268 39.82 -0.89 1.66
N ILE A 269 38.80 -1.06 0.80
CA ILE A 269 38.35 -0.06 -0.17
C ILE A 269 36.87 0.23 0.09
N ALA A 270 36.51 1.52 0.19
CA ALA A 270 35.15 1.96 0.37
C ALA A 270 34.34 1.89 -0.93
N LEU A 271 33.12 1.38 -0.85
CA LEU A 271 32.13 1.39 -1.92
C LEU A 271 31.06 2.45 -1.61
N ILE A 272 30.96 3.44 -2.48
CA ILE A 272 30.09 4.59 -2.30
C ILE A 272 28.92 4.52 -3.27
N LYS A 273 27.67 4.60 -2.75
CA LYS A 273 26.44 4.72 -3.53
C LYS A 273 25.69 5.97 -3.07
N ASN A 274 25.32 6.86 -3.97
CA ASN A 274 24.54 8.08 -3.67
C ASN A 274 25.12 8.92 -2.53
N GLN A 275 26.45 9.11 -2.52
CA GLN A 275 27.21 9.84 -1.48
C GLN A 275 27.10 9.19 -0.07
N GLN A 276 26.73 7.94 0.03
CA GLN A 276 26.71 7.17 1.28
C GLN A 276 27.61 5.96 1.17
N LEU A 277 28.17 5.54 2.29
CA LEU A 277 28.96 4.33 2.38
C LEU A 277 28.05 3.12 2.28
N TRP A 278 28.02 2.48 1.10
CA TRP A 278 27.22 1.30 0.85
C TRP A 278 27.87 0.04 1.42
N GLY A 279 29.20 -0.04 1.35
CA GLY A 279 29.92 -1.23 1.77
C GLY A 279 31.44 -1.06 1.67
N LEU A 280 32.15 -2.16 1.87
CA LEU A 280 33.61 -2.23 1.82
C LEU A 280 34.06 -3.45 1.01
N ILE A 281 35.14 -3.31 0.25
CA ILE A 281 35.93 -4.44 -0.22
C ILE A 281 37.04 -4.64 0.80
N SER A 282 37.04 -5.76 1.51
CA SER A 282 38.03 -6.08 2.56
C SER A 282 38.88 -7.25 2.15
N CYS A 283 40.18 -6.99 1.99
CA CYS A 283 41.18 -7.98 1.62
C CYS A 283 42.03 -8.34 2.86
N HIS A 284 42.10 -9.62 3.22
CA HIS A 284 42.83 -10.15 4.39
C HIS A 284 43.96 -11.09 3.96
N HIS A 285 45.11 -10.98 4.64
CA HIS A 285 46.25 -11.88 4.45
C HIS A 285 46.75 -12.41 5.78
N GLN A 286 47.09 -13.68 5.85
CA GLN A 286 47.49 -14.36 7.10
C GLN A 286 48.89 -14.00 7.58
N THR A 287 49.74 -13.48 6.71
CA THR A 287 51.09 -13.01 7.04
C THR A 287 51.23 -11.54 6.68
N PRO A 288 52.19 -10.79 7.28
CA PRO A 288 52.47 -9.44 6.87
C PRO A 288 52.69 -9.35 5.36
N LYS A 289 52.02 -8.42 4.69
CA LYS A 289 52.08 -8.27 3.24
C LYS A 289 52.11 -6.82 2.86
N TYR A 290 53.13 -6.43 2.11
CA TYR A 290 53.27 -5.13 1.58
C TYR A 290 52.72 -5.03 0.15
N LEU A 291 52.07 -3.93 -0.18
CA LEU A 291 51.63 -3.60 -1.54
C LEU A 291 52.26 -2.23 -1.89
N THR A 292 52.84 -2.13 -3.09
CA THR A 292 53.34 -0.87 -3.61
C THR A 292 52.24 0.19 -3.69
N TYR A 293 52.64 1.45 -3.61
CA TYR A 293 51.68 2.55 -3.74
C TYR A 293 50.88 2.48 -5.04
N GLU A 294 51.53 2.08 -6.14
CA GLU A 294 50.89 1.95 -7.47
C GLU A 294 49.80 0.91 -7.46
N VAL A 295 50.00 -0.28 -6.88
CA VAL A 295 48.97 -1.31 -6.75
C VAL A 295 47.81 -0.84 -5.91
N ARG A 296 48.04 -0.14 -4.83
CA ARG A 296 46.99 0.44 -4.00
C ARG A 296 46.17 1.48 -4.76
N LYS A 297 46.84 2.30 -5.61
CA LYS A 297 46.11 3.25 -6.49
C LYS A 297 45.30 2.56 -7.57
N ILE A 298 45.74 1.42 -8.11
CA ILE A 298 44.94 0.58 -8.97
C ILE A 298 43.64 0.16 -8.25
N CYS A 299 43.78 -0.36 -7.04
CA CYS A 299 42.67 -0.84 -6.23
C CYS A 299 41.69 0.32 -5.90
N GLU A 300 42.21 1.49 -5.52
CA GLU A 300 41.37 2.66 -5.24
C GLU A 300 40.60 3.13 -6.47
N PHE A 301 41.25 3.23 -7.64
CA PHE A 301 40.63 3.61 -8.89
C PHE A 301 39.57 2.60 -9.33
N LEU A 302 39.88 1.30 -9.27
CA LEU A 302 38.91 0.26 -9.56
C LEU A 302 37.72 0.30 -8.60
N GLY A 303 37.93 0.62 -7.32
CA GLY A 303 36.88 0.80 -6.32
C GLY A 303 35.89 1.93 -6.66
N GLN A 304 36.39 3.02 -7.24
CA GLN A 304 35.54 4.11 -7.72
C GLN A 304 34.67 3.65 -8.90
N ILE A 305 35.25 2.87 -9.84
CA ILE A 305 34.48 2.30 -10.97
C ILE A 305 33.45 1.28 -10.47
N VAL A 306 33.86 0.38 -9.55
CA VAL A 306 32.93 -0.56 -8.91
C VAL A 306 31.79 0.17 -8.22
N SER A 307 32.05 1.28 -7.54
CA SER A 307 31.01 2.09 -6.90
C SER A 307 30.00 2.68 -7.90
N LEU A 308 30.47 3.11 -9.08
CA LEU A 308 29.59 3.59 -10.16
C LEU A 308 28.71 2.47 -10.74
N GLU A 309 29.34 1.35 -11.11
CA GLU A 309 28.64 0.19 -11.67
C GLU A 309 27.67 -0.43 -10.65
N LEU A 310 28.05 -0.49 -9.38
CA LEU A 310 27.18 -0.93 -8.29
C LEU A 310 25.90 -0.08 -8.22
N GLY A 311 26.05 1.24 -8.33
CA GLY A 311 24.89 2.15 -8.39
C GLY A 311 23.93 1.78 -9.53
N HIS A 312 24.47 1.54 -10.72
CA HIS A 312 23.67 1.13 -11.88
C HIS A 312 22.98 -0.23 -11.68
N LYS A 313 23.71 -1.24 -11.18
CA LYS A 313 23.17 -2.61 -10.98
C LYS A 313 22.05 -2.63 -9.94
N VAL A 314 22.23 -1.92 -8.81
CA VAL A 314 21.20 -1.85 -7.77
C VAL A 314 19.98 -1.10 -8.27
N ILE A 315 20.16 0.08 -8.91
CA ILE A 315 19.04 0.87 -9.45
C ILE A 315 18.29 0.07 -10.52
N HIS A 316 18.99 -0.64 -11.40
CA HIS A 316 18.34 -1.43 -12.47
C HIS A 316 17.46 -2.54 -11.88
N SER A 317 17.93 -3.26 -10.88
CA SER A 317 17.13 -4.32 -10.22
C SER A 317 15.89 -3.77 -9.47
N GLU A 318 16.02 -2.59 -8.86
CA GLU A 318 14.90 -1.91 -8.20
C GLU A 318 13.88 -1.39 -9.24
N LEU A 319 14.36 -0.79 -10.35
CA LEU A 319 13.50 -0.31 -11.45
C LEU A 319 12.77 -1.42 -12.16
N ASP A 320 13.43 -2.54 -12.45
CA ASP A 320 12.78 -3.71 -13.08
C ASP A 320 11.63 -4.23 -12.23
N TYR A 321 11.84 -4.30 -10.91
CA TYR A 321 10.79 -4.69 -9.98
C TYR A 321 9.65 -3.67 -9.95
N GLU A 322 9.94 -2.38 -9.91
CA GLU A 322 8.95 -1.30 -9.93
C GLU A 322 8.14 -1.28 -11.24
N VAL A 323 8.80 -1.44 -12.40
CA VAL A 323 8.15 -1.53 -13.71
C VAL A 323 7.22 -2.73 -13.77
N LYS A 324 7.65 -3.89 -13.24
CA LYS A 324 6.81 -5.08 -13.15
C LYS A 324 5.57 -4.84 -12.29
N LEU A 325 5.73 -4.21 -11.12
CA LEU A 325 4.60 -3.87 -10.25
C LEU A 325 3.62 -2.90 -10.93
N LYS A 326 4.12 -1.87 -11.61
CA LYS A 326 3.28 -0.90 -12.34
C LYS A 326 2.52 -1.55 -13.50
N SER A 327 3.14 -2.50 -14.21
CA SER A 327 2.48 -3.26 -15.27
C SER A 327 1.33 -4.10 -14.70
N LEU A 328 1.58 -4.84 -13.61
CA LEU A 328 0.56 -5.63 -12.92
C LEU A 328 -0.59 -4.76 -12.41
N GLN A 329 -0.28 -3.59 -11.88
CA GLN A 329 -1.28 -2.64 -11.40
C GLN A 329 -2.16 -2.11 -12.52
N SER A 330 -1.57 -1.73 -13.67
CA SER A 330 -2.33 -1.22 -14.81
C SER A 330 -3.33 -2.26 -15.32
N GLU A 331 -2.89 -3.50 -15.47
CA GLU A 331 -3.76 -4.62 -15.86
C GLU A 331 -4.87 -4.87 -14.83
N PHE A 332 -4.53 -4.84 -13.54
CA PHE A 332 -5.49 -5.05 -12.46
C PHE A 332 -6.56 -3.93 -12.41
N VAL A 333 -6.16 -2.67 -12.58
CA VAL A 333 -7.08 -1.50 -12.61
C VAL A 333 -8.01 -1.59 -13.82
N GLU A 334 -7.53 -2.02 -14.99
CA GLU A 334 -8.36 -2.23 -16.17
C GLU A 334 -9.43 -3.29 -15.91
N LEU A 335 -9.07 -4.43 -15.31
CA LEU A 335 -10.01 -5.49 -14.94
C LEU A 335 -11.08 -4.99 -13.97
N ILE A 336 -10.71 -4.21 -12.95
CA ILE A 336 -11.67 -3.64 -11.99
C ILE A 336 -12.62 -2.67 -12.68
N SER A 337 -12.13 -1.86 -13.62
CA SER A 337 -12.95 -0.84 -14.28
C SER A 337 -14.06 -1.43 -15.14
N GLN A 338 -13.85 -2.63 -15.70
CA GLN A 338 -14.79 -3.34 -16.58
C GLN A 338 -15.77 -4.24 -15.82
N ALA A 339 -15.56 -4.47 -14.53
CA ALA A 339 -16.36 -5.43 -13.77
C ALA A 339 -17.68 -4.83 -13.28
N ASP A 340 -18.73 -5.67 -13.30
CA ASP A 340 -20.05 -5.32 -12.76
C ASP A 340 -20.08 -5.36 -11.23
N ASN A 341 -19.35 -6.31 -10.63
CA ASN A 341 -19.23 -6.44 -9.17
C ASN A 341 -17.81 -6.07 -8.71
N PHE A 342 -17.74 -4.99 -7.95
CA PHE A 342 -16.49 -4.44 -7.47
C PHE A 342 -15.70 -5.38 -6.54
N ILE A 343 -16.39 -6.10 -5.63
CA ILE A 343 -15.75 -7.05 -4.70
C ILE A 343 -15.15 -8.22 -5.47
N ASP A 344 -15.92 -8.80 -6.38
CA ASP A 344 -15.47 -9.89 -7.23
C ASP A 344 -14.27 -9.50 -8.09
N ALA A 345 -14.25 -8.26 -8.54
CA ALA A 345 -13.15 -7.70 -9.31
C ALA A 345 -11.85 -7.52 -8.51
N LEU A 346 -11.93 -7.24 -7.22
CA LEU A 346 -10.75 -7.15 -6.36
C LEU A 346 -10.18 -8.53 -5.98
N VAL A 347 -11.03 -9.55 -5.91
CA VAL A 347 -10.70 -10.84 -5.28
C VAL A 347 -10.35 -11.94 -6.30
N LYS A 348 -11.01 -11.96 -7.48
CA LYS A 348 -10.93 -13.08 -8.43
C LYS A 348 -9.91 -12.98 -9.57
N PRO A 349 -9.42 -11.80 -10.02
CA PRO A 349 -8.64 -11.71 -11.25
C PRO A 349 -7.22 -12.23 -11.13
N GLN A 350 -6.67 -12.59 -12.32
CA GLN A 350 -5.23 -12.71 -12.54
C GLN A 350 -4.80 -11.53 -13.41
N PRO A 351 -3.87 -10.65 -13.01
CA PRO A 351 -3.04 -10.73 -11.80
C PRO A 351 -3.84 -10.54 -10.51
N SER A 352 -3.44 -11.21 -9.43
CA SER A 352 -4.14 -11.15 -8.16
C SER A 352 -3.80 -9.90 -7.36
N LEU A 353 -4.72 -9.48 -6.48
CA LEU A 353 -4.49 -8.43 -5.47
C LEU A 353 -3.19 -8.65 -4.68
N LEU A 354 -2.78 -9.91 -4.48
CA LEU A 354 -1.57 -10.31 -3.77
C LEU A 354 -0.29 -9.94 -4.53
N ALA A 355 -0.31 -10.06 -5.87
CA ALA A 355 0.85 -9.80 -6.71
C ALA A 355 1.25 -8.31 -6.73
N LEU A 356 0.30 -7.41 -6.45
CA LEU A 356 0.53 -5.96 -6.45
C LEU A 356 1.53 -5.50 -5.37
N VAL A 357 1.67 -6.28 -4.30
CA VAL A 357 2.58 -5.98 -3.17
C VAL A 357 3.35 -7.22 -2.72
N SER A 358 3.42 -8.27 -3.54
CA SER A 358 4.09 -9.55 -3.22
C SER A 358 3.71 -10.12 -1.86
N ALA A 359 2.41 -10.11 -1.54
CA ALA A 359 1.85 -10.68 -0.32
C ALA A 359 1.40 -12.14 -0.54
N THR A 360 1.26 -12.93 0.53
CA THR A 360 0.74 -14.29 0.49
C THR A 360 -0.75 -14.35 0.79
N GLY A 361 -1.28 -13.36 1.52
CA GLY A 361 -2.68 -13.23 1.85
C GLY A 361 -3.16 -11.79 1.81
N ALA A 362 -4.48 -11.60 1.62
CA ALA A 362 -5.14 -10.30 1.71
C ALA A 362 -6.55 -10.43 2.27
N ALA A 363 -7.04 -9.35 2.88
CA ALA A 363 -8.43 -9.19 3.29
C ALA A 363 -9.00 -7.90 2.70
N VAL A 364 -10.15 -7.99 2.04
CA VAL A 364 -10.92 -6.84 1.55
C VAL A 364 -12.11 -6.66 2.47
N CYS A 365 -12.19 -5.52 3.14
CA CYS A 365 -13.22 -5.20 4.11
C CYS A 365 -14.06 -4.03 3.61
N LEU A 366 -15.37 -4.26 3.44
CA LEU A 366 -16.36 -3.28 3.02
C LEU A 366 -17.51 -3.30 4.03
N ASP A 367 -17.64 -2.25 4.82
CA ASP A 367 -18.54 -2.15 5.96
C ASP A 367 -18.37 -3.34 6.94
N ASN A 368 -19.30 -4.29 6.97
CA ASN A 368 -19.26 -5.46 7.84
C ASN A 368 -18.86 -6.76 7.12
N GLU A 369 -18.70 -6.71 5.80
CA GLU A 369 -18.29 -7.87 5.02
C GLU A 369 -16.79 -7.93 4.87
N ILE A 370 -16.19 -9.06 5.20
CA ILE A 370 -14.76 -9.34 5.05
C ILE A 370 -14.59 -10.52 4.09
N THR A 371 -13.89 -10.26 3.00
CA THR A 371 -13.52 -11.28 2.02
C THR A 371 -12.03 -11.57 2.10
N LEU A 372 -11.67 -12.84 2.28
CA LEU A 372 -10.29 -13.30 2.44
C LEU A 372 -9.75 -13.88 1.12
N VAL A 373 -8.47 -13.62 0.84
CA VAL A 373 -7.76 -14.07 -0.37
C VAL A 373 -6.39 -14.63 0.01
N GLY A 374 -6.08 -15.86 -0.40
CA GLY A 374 -4.80 -16.49 -0.10
C GLY A 374 -4.69 -16.95 1.36
N GLU A 375 -3.48 -16.91 1.92
CA GLU A 375 -3.18 -17.32 3.29
C GLU A 375 -3.40 -16.15 4.26
N THR A 376 -4.48 -16.20 5.06
CA THR A 376 -4.90 -15.10 5.93
C THR A 376 -5.21 -15.58 7.35
N PRO A 377 -5.21 -14.67 8.34
CA PRO A 377 -5.93 -14.89 9.59
C PRO A 377 -7.42 -15.12 9.34
N ASP A 378 -8.16 -15.65 10.33
CA ASP A 378 -9.60 -15.80 10.23
C ASP A 378 -10.34 -14.43 10.29
N ILE A 379 -11.64 -14.44 9.95
CA ILE A 379 -12.46 -13.22 9.85
C ILE A 379 -12.51 -12.44 11.18
N GLU A 380 -12.60 -13.15 12.32
CA GLU A 380 -12.69 -12.51 13.62
C GLU A 380 -11.34 -11.91 14.04
N GLN A 381 -10.24 -12.56 13.71
CA GLN A 381 -8.89 -12.06 13.91
C GLN A 381 -8.64 -10.80 13.06
N VAL A 382 -9.06 -10.81 11.79
CA VAL A 382 -8.97 -9.63 10.91
C VAL A 382 -9.82 -8.47 11.45
N ARG A 383 -11.03 -8.75 11.96
CA ARG A 383 -11.91 -7.74 12.56
C ARG A 383 -11.28 -7.10 13.80
N SER A 384 -10.70 -7.91 14.68
CA SER A 384 -10.00 -7.46 15.87
C SER A 384 -8.75 -6.63 15.52
N LEU A 385 -8.02 -7.04 14.49
CA LEU A 385 -6.85 -6.34 13.98
C LEU A 385 -7.21 -4.95 13.43
N ILE A 386 -8.31 -4.83 12.66
CA ILE A 386 -8.81 -3.54 12.15
C ILE A 386 -9.17 -2.62 13.32
N ALA A 387 -9.88 -3.13 14.32
CA ALA A 387 -10.25 -2.36 15.50
C ALA A 387 -9.03 -1.87 16.29
N TRP A 388 -7.98 -2.68 16.38
CA TRP A 388 -6.72 -2.29 16.99
C TRP A 388 -6.01 -1.18 16.19
N VAL A 389 -5.89 -1.33 14.87
CA VAL A 389 -5.24 -0.32 14.00
C VAL A 389 -6.02 1.01 14.03
N ASP A 390 -7.34 0.98 14.03
CA ASP A 390 -8.17 2.20 14.09
C ASP A 390 -7.95 3.01 15.36
N ASN A 391 -7.66 2.33 16.48
CA ASN A 391 -7.35 2.99 17.75
C ASN A 391 -5.91 3.52 17.85
N GLN A 392 -4.96 2.93 17.12
CA GLN A 392 -3.53 3.27 17.24
C GLN A 392 -3.04 4.21 16.14
N VAL A 393 -3.63 4.15 14.94
CA VAL A 393 -3.08 4.79 13.75
C VAL A 393 -4.12 5.62 13.02
N SER A 394 -3.90 6.93 12.96
CA SER A 394 -4.72 7.86 12.15
C SER A 394 -4.29 7.96 10.67
N GLN A 395 -3.19 7.32 10.29
CA GLN A 395 -2.61 7.40 8.94
C GLN A 395 -3.45 6.63 7.92
N ARG A 396 -3.32 7.04 6.64
CA ARG A 396 -4.01 6.41 5.51
C ARG A 396 -3.47 5.03 5.14
N ILE A 397 -2.22 4.77 5.46
CA ILE A 397 -1.53 3.51 5.23
C ILE A 397 -0.74 3.17 6.50
N PHE A 398 -0.71 1.90 6.84
CA PHE A 398 0.09 1.37 7.94
C PHE A 398 0.84 0.14 7.45
N ALA A 399 2.15 0.11 7.66
CA ALA A 399 3.01 -1.00 7.27
C ALA A 399 3.89 -1.41 8.45
N THR A 400 4.00 -2.71 8.68
CA THR A 400 4.94 -3.30 9.63
C THR A 400 5.35 -4.69 9.16
N ASP A 401 6.58 -5.08 9.41
CA ASP A 401 7.11 -6.42 9.21
C ASP A 401 7.13 -7.27 10.50
N SER A 402 6.77 -6.67 11.63
CA SER A 402 6.84 -7.25 12.95
C SER A 402 5.54 -7.10 13.74
N LEU A 403 4.42 -7.41 13.10
CA LEU A 403 3.08 -7.28 13.68
C LEU A 403 2.94 -7.95 15.05
N PRO A 404 3.44 -9.19 15.30
CA PRO A 404 3.29 -9.82 16.60
C PRO A 404 4.03 -9.10 17.75
N LYS A 405 5.02 -8.26 17.44
CA LYS A 405 5.72 -7.44 18.45
C LYS A 405 4.91 -6.19 18.81
N LEU A 406 4.09 -5.67 17.89
CA LEU A 406 3.24 -4.49 18.09
C LEU A 406 1.86 -4.88 18.63
N TYR A 407 1.33 -6.02 18.18
CA TYR A 407 0.03 -6.56 18.53
C TYR A 407 0.19 -8.02 18.97
N PRO A 408 0.34 -8.29 20.28
CA PRO A 408 0.68 -9.61 20.81
C PRO A 408 -0.31 -10.73 20.47
N GLU A 409 -1.59 -10.40 20.22
CA GLU A 409 -2.59 -11.40 19.79
C GLU A 409 -2.23 -12.02 18.43
N ALA A 410 -1.47 -11.31 17.58
CA ALA A 410 -1.02 -11.81 16.28
C ALA A 410 -0.02 -12.97 16.40
N ILE A 411 0.52 -13.28 17.58
CA ILE A 411 1.36 -14.45 17.82
C ILE A 411 0.61 -15.74 17.44
N GLN A 412 -0.71 -15.78 17.64
CA GLN A 412 -1.53 -16.95 17.33
C GLN A 412 -1.59 -17.28 15.84
N TYR A 413 -1.41 -16.29 14.97
CA TYR A 413 -1.45 -16.44 13.51
C TYR A 413 -0.20 -15.89 12.82
N LYS A 414 0.95 -15.90 13.50
CA LYS A 414 2.22 -15.42 12.96
C LYS A 414 2.63 -16.10 11.65
N ASN A 415 2.26 -17.37 11.46
CA ASN A 415 2.57 -18.13 10.25
C ASN A 415 1.82 -17.62 8.99
N THR A 416 0.81 -16.77 9.15
CA THR A 416 0.06 -16.15 8.06
C THR A 416 0.22 -14.63 8.02
N ALA A 417 0.42 -13.98 9.20
CA ALA A 417 0.46 -12.53 9.30
C ALA A 417 1.47 -12.04 10.35
N SER A 418 2.76 -12.21 10.10
CA SER A 418 3.82 -11.50 10.82
C SER A 418 4.11 -10.12 10.22
N GLY A 419 3.85 -9.92 8.92
CA GLY A 419 3.85 -8.63 8.26
C GLY A 419 2.45 -8.18 7.90
N LEU A 420 2.18 -6.89 8.08
CA LEU A 420 0.91 -6.25 7.73
C LEU A 420 1.17 -4.99 6.91
N LEU A 421 0.47 -4.89 5.77
CA LEU A 421 0.28 -3.64 5.04
C LEU A 421 -1.22 -3.36 4.98
N LEU A 422 -1.67 -2.30 5.65
CA LEU A 422 -3.07 -1.89 5.71
C LEU A 422 -3.27 -0.60 4.93
N LEU A 423 -4.22 -0.61 4.01
CA LEU A 423 -4.65 0.53 3.22
C LEU A 423 -6.09 0.92 3.59
N ARG A 424 -6.29 2.15 4.06
CA ARG A 424 -7.61 2.72 4.32
C ARG A 424 -8.12 3.45 3.09
N ILE A 425 -9.20 2.93 2.46
CA ILE A 425 -9.80 3.52 1.26
C ILE A 425 -10.68 4.72 1.64
N SER A 426 -11.54 4.56 2.66
CA SER A 426 -12.43 5.61 3.17
C SER A 426 -12.23 5.82 4.68
N GLN A 427 -12.35 7.09 5.13
CA GLN A 427 -12.34 7.43 6.56
C GLN A 427 -13.75 7.44 7.17
N ILE A 428 -14.77 7.62 6.34
CA ILE A 428 -16.17 7.72 6.78
C ILE A 428 -16.81 6.33 6.81
N GLN A 429 -16.51 5.52 5.79
CA GLN A 429 -16.95 4.14 5.67
C GLN A 429 -15.77 3.21 5.98
N ARG A 430 -16.02 2.11 6.66
CA ARG A 430 -14.98 1.14 7.05
C ARG A 430 -14.53 0.30 5.87
N TYR A 431 -13.81 0.92 4.93
CA TYR A 431 -13.28 0.29 3.74
C TYR A 431 -11.78 0.16 3.83
N TYR A 432 -11.30 -1.09 3.94
CA TYR A 432 -9.89 -1.43 4.10
C TYR A 432 -9.47 -2.50 3.11
N ILE A 433 -8.21 -2.47 2.72
CA ILE A 433 -7.50 -3.60 2.13
C ILE A 433 -6.30 -3.87 3.04
N LEU A 434 -6.18 -5.11 3.49
CA LEU A 434 -5.06 -5.59 4.28
C LEU A 434 -4.31 -6.62 3.47
N TRP A 435 -2.98 -6.55 3.49
CA TRP A 435 -2.11 -7.59 2.94
C TRP A 435 -1.27 -8.17 4.06
N PHE A 436 -1.04 -9.48 3.97
CA PHE A 436 -0.36 -10.25 4.98
C PHE A 436 0.87 -10.94 4.39
N ARG A 437 1.93 -11.00 5.20
CA ARG A 437 3.12 -11.82 4.96
C ARG A 437 3.34 -12.75 6.13
N PRO A 438 3.68 -14.02 5.90
CA PRO A 438 3.96 -14.99 6.94
C PRO A 438 5.24 -14.64 7.71
N GLU A 439 5.40 -15.27 8.86
CA GLU A 439 6.67 -15.29 9.56
C GLU A 439 7.74 -15.91 8.65
N VAL A 440 8.88 -15.24 8.57
CA VAL A 440 10.08 -15.80 7.97
C VAL A 440 11.05 -16.08 9.11
N LEU A 441 11.29 -17.36 9.37
CA LEU A 441 12.35 -17.75 10.29
C LEU A 441 13.67 -17.43 9.62
N GLN A 442 14.24 -16.29 9.92
CA GLN A 442 15.57 -15.91 9.45
C GLN A 442 16.60 -16.38 10.49
N THR A 443 17.44 -17.30 10.09
CA THR A 443 18.65 -17.60 10.86
C THR A 443 19.71 -16.60 10.44
N VAL A 444 19.94 -15.58 11.26
CA VAL A 444 21.03 -14.64 11.06
C VAL A 444 22.30 -15.31 11.60
N ASN A 445 23.25 -15.54 10.72
CA ASN A 445 24.55 -16.10 11.08
C ASN A 445 25.48 -14.94 11.43
N TRP A 446 25.71 -14.73 12.71
CA TRP A 446 26.67 -13.73 13.17
C TRP A 446 28.08 -14.30 13.18
N ALA A 447 29.07 -13.48 12.89
CA ALA A 447 30.47 -13.79 13.11
C ALA A 447 30.78 -13.66 14.61
N GLY A 448 30.47 -14.70 15.40
CA GLY A 448 30.50 -14.68 16.87
C GLY A 448 29.28 -14.03 17.51
N ASN A 449 29.19 -14.09 18.85
CA ASN A 449 28.07 -13.48 19.57
C ASN A 449 28.06 -11.95 19.39
N PRO A 450 26.99 -11.32 18.85
CA PRO A 450 26.93 -9.90 18.58
C PRO A 450 27.04 -9.03 19.82
N ASN A 451 26.71 -9.55 21.00
CA ASN A 451 26.77 -8.84 22.28
C ASN A 451 28.09 -9.00 23.02
N ALA A 452 29.01 -9.82 22.52
CA ALA A 452 30.28 -10.10 23.21
C ALA A 452 31.28 -8.94 23.15
N SER A 453 31.09 -7.98 22.23
CA SER A 453 31.93 -6.78 22.10
C SER A 453 31.54 -5.65 23.07
N ILE A 454 30.46 -5.82 23.83
CA ILE A 454 29.94 -4.79 24.73
C ILE A 454 30.18 -5.21 26.18
N GLN A 455 31.03 -4.48 26.90
CA GLN A 455 31.20 -4.64 28.33
C GLN A 455 30.69 -3.39 29.04
N THR A 456 29.89 -3.58 30.10
CA THR A 456 29.40 -2.48 30.93
C THR A 456 30.20 -2.46 32.22
N ASN A 457 30.85 -1.36 32.50
CA ASN A 457 31.55 -1.14 33.75
C ASN A 457 30.59 -1.03 34.94
N ALA A 458 31.14 -1.10 36.16
CA ALA A 458 30.40 -0.94 37.40
C ALA A 458 29.76 0.47 37.57
N ASP A 459 30.26 1.47 36.81
CA ASP A 459 29.75 2.85 36.77
C ASP A 459 28.67 3.07 35.69
N GLY A 460 28.33 2.01 34.92
CA GLY A 460 27.34 2.07 33.84
C GLY A 460 27.93 2.53 32.49
N SER A 461 29.23 2.82 32.41
CA SER A 461 29.89 3.15 31.14
C SER A 461 30.06 1.89 30.28
N VAL A 462 29.88 2.04 28.94
CA VAL A 462 30.00 0.96 27.96
C VAL A 462 31.38 0.98 27.33
N ILE A 463 32.11 -0.12 27.45
CA ILE A 463 33.40 -0.31 26.77
C ILE A 463 33.20 -1.27 25.60
N LEU A 464 33.70 -0.90 24.42
CA LEU A 464 33.79 -1.76 23.26
C LEU A 464 35.09 -2.59 23.35
N CYS A 465 34.94 -3.91 23.45
CA CYS A 465 36.07 -4.85 23.47
C CYS A 465 36.16 -5.57 22.12
N PRO A 466 37.40 -5.84 21.61
CA PRO A 466 37.59 -6.64 20.42
C PRO A 466 37.00 -8.04 20.61
N ARG A 467 36.26 -8.53 19.63
CA ARG A 467 35.76 -9.90 19.66
C ARG A 467 36.91 -10.93 19.64
N THR A 468 36.74 -11.97 20.39
CA THR A 468 37.73 -13.06 20.49
C THR A 468 37.36 -14.26 19.65
N SER A 469 36.11 -14.38 19.17
CA SER A 469 35.66 -15.46 18.32
C SER A 469 34.80 -14.93 17.17
N PHE A 470 35.03 -15.48 15.99
CA PHE A 470 34.28 -15.25 14.75
C PHE A 470 33.64 -16.55 14.23
N GLU A 471 33.51 -17.55 15.09
CA GLU A 471 32.74 -18.75 14.77
C GLU A 471 31.27 -18.39 14.55
N GLN A 472 30.63 -19.08 13.61
CA GLN A 472 29.24 -18.86 13.29
C GLN A 472 28.36 -19.02 14.54
N TRP A 473 27.72 -17.95 14.95
CA TRP A 473 26.72 -17.91 15.98
C TRP A 473 25.36 -17.67 15.35
N GLN A 474 24.40 -18.55 15.63
CA GLN A 474 23.07 -18.47 14.99
C GLN A 474 22.07 -17.76 15.89
N GLU A 475 21.50 -16.71 15.38
CA GLU A 475 20.35 -16.05 15.98
C GLU A 475 19.13 -16.34 15.12
N THR A 476 18.10 -16.90 15.72
CA THR A 476 16.83 -17.09 15.05
C THR A 476 15.95 -15.85 15.27
N VAL A 477 15.84 -15.02 14.28
CA VAL A 477 14.89 -13.90 14.27
C VAL A 477 13.51 -14.47 14.04
N GLN A 478 12.63 -14.29 15.03
CA GLN A 478 11.24 -14.75 15.01
C GLN A 478 10.29 -13.56 15.06
N LEU A 479 9.02 -13.80 14.75
CA LEU A 479 7.94 -12.82 14.80
C LEU A 479 8.12 -11.67 13.80
N THR A 480 8.82 -11.93 12.70
CA THR A 480 9.02 -10.96 11.63
C THR A 480 8.76 -11.60 10.26
N SER A 481 8.29 -10.80 9.31
CA SER A 481 8.15 -11.15 7.90
C SER A 481 9.27 -10.53 7.07
N LEU A 482 9.24 -10.76 5.76
CA LEU A 482 10.00 -9.93 4.82
C LEU A 482 9.50 -8.47 4.90
N PRO A 483 10.40 -7.47 4.92
CA PRO A 483 10.02 -6.07 4.99
C PRO A 483 9.25 -5.64 3.74
N TRP A 484 8.36 -4.65 3.91
CA TRP A 484 7.65 -4.01 2.81
C TRP A 484 8.57 -3.02 2.09
N LYS A 485 8.74 -3.19 0.78
CA LYS A 485 9.51 -2.23 -0.01
C LYS A 485 8.71 -0.95 -0.24
N GLN A 486 9.39 0.19 -0.35
CA GLN A 486 8.72 1.47 -0.57
C GLN A 486 7.89 1.47 -1.85
N CYS A 487 8.37 0.87 -2.94
CA CYS A 487 7.62 0.75 -4.21
C CYS A 487 6.32 -0.09 -4.07
N GLU A 488 6.26 -1.07 -3.16
CA GLU A 488 5.04 -1.83 -2.87
C GLU A 488 4.01 -0.98 -2.10
N ILE A 489 4.49 -0.17 -1.14
CA ILE A 489 3.66 0.79 -0.39
C ILE A 489 3.09 1.85 -1.33
N ASP A 490 3.92 2.40 -2.22
CA ASP A 490 3.50 3.40 -3.21
C ASP A 490 2.50 2.82 -4.22
N ASN A 491 2.69 1.55 -4.60
CA ASN A 491 1.77 0.81 -5.46
C ASN A 491 0.39 0.64 -4.81
N ALA A 492 0.36 0.30 -3.51
CA ALA A 492 -0.89 0.22 -2.74
C ALA A 492 -1.61 1.58 -2.67
N LEU A 493 -0.88 2.69 -2.47
CA LEU A 493 -1.46 4.04 -2.48
C LEU A 493 -2.03 4.42 -3.86
N THR A 494 -1.34 4.07 -4.93
CA THR A 494 -1.80 4.31 -6.29
C THR A 494 -3.06 3.51 -6.61
N LEU A 495 -3.13 2.25 -6.16
CA LEU A 495 -4.33 1.42 -6.27
C LEU A 495 -5.54 2.09 -5.61
N LYS A 496 -5.38 2.67 -4.41
CA LYS A 496 -6.45 3.41 -3.74
C LYS A 496 -7.01 4.52 -4.62
N ASN A 497 -6.12 5.33 -5.23
CA ASN A 497 -6.54 6.46 -6.07
C ASN A 497 -7.31 5.96 -7.30
N ALA A 498 -6.88 4.86 -7.91
CA ALA A 498 -7.57 4.22 -9.02
C ALA A 498 -8.97 3.71 -8.60
N ILE A 499 -9.08 3.03 -7.45
CA ILE A 499 -10.36 2.56 -6.91
C ILE A 499 -11.33 3.73 -6.70
N VAL A 500 -10.88 4.80 -6.04
CA VAL A 500 -11.70 6.00 -5.81
C VAL A 500 -12.16 6.62 -7.13
N GLY A 501 -11.27 6.71 -8.13
CA GLY A 501 -11.59 7.21 -9.46
C GLY A 501 -12.69 6.39 -10.16
N ILE A 502 -12.58 5.07 -10.13
CA ILE A 502 -13.57 4.15 -10.72
C ILE A 502 -14.93 4.29 -10.03
N VAL A 503 -14.95 4.33 -8.67
CA VAL A 503 -16.20 4.48 -7.91
C VAL A 503 -16.88 5.82 -8.23
N LEU A 504 -16.13 6.91 -8.30
CA LEU A 504 -16.67 8.22 -8.66
C LEU A 504 -17.22 8.24 -10.09
N SER A 505 -16.52 7.68 -11.06
CA SER A 505 -16.98 7.59 -12.45
C SER A 505 -18.28 6.79 -12.59
N LYS A 506 -18.39 5.63 -11.90
CA LYS A 506 -19.64 4.84 -11.88
C LYS A 506 -20.80 5.58 -11.18
N ALA A 507 -20.51 6.34 -10.13
CA ALA A 507 -21.52 7.16 -9.46
C ALA A 507 -22.05 8.28 -10.36
N GLU A 508 -21.18 8.93 -11.13
CA GLU A 508 -21.57 9.95 -12.12
C GLU A 508 -22.43 9.35 -13.25
N GLU A 509 -22.06 8.17 -13.74
CA GLU A 509 -22.83 7.46 -14.78
C GLU A 509 -24.22 7.09 -14.27
N LEU A 510 -24.34 6.53 -13.05
CA LEU A 510 -25.62 6.22 -12.43
C LEU A 510 -26.48 7.47 -12.21
N ALA A 511 -25.88 8.58 -11.78
CA ALA A 511 -26.60 9.85 -11.61
C ALA A 511 -27.16 10.35 -12.93
N LYS A 512 -26.40 10.24 -14.02
CA LYS A 512 -26.85 10.61 -15.37
C LYS A 512 -28.02 9.74 -15.86
N ILE A 513 -27.89 8.42 -15.69
CA ILE A 513 -28.98 7.48 -16.06
C ILE A 513 -30.24 7.77 -15.26
N ASN A 514 -30.15 8.03 -13.96
CA ASN A 514 -31.28 8.41 -13.12
C ASN A 514 -31.94 9.70 -13.60
N GLN A 515 -31.16 10.69 -13.97
CA GLN A 515 -31.67 11.96 -14.50
C GLN A 515 -32.42 11.77 -15.84
N GLU A 516 -31.87 10.94 -16.73
CA GLU A 516 -32.50 10.61 -18.01
C GLU A 516 -33.81 9.82 -17.78
N LEU A 517 -33.83 8.88 -16.82
CA LEU A 517 -35.02 8.11 -16.47
C LEU A 517 -36.13 9.01 -15.89
N GLU A 518 -35.78 9.93 -14.98
CA GLU A 518 -36.75 10.90 -14.45
C GLU A 518 -37.31 11.82 -15.51
N ARG A 519 -36.47 12.26 -16.46
CA ARG A 519 -36.92 13.07 -17.59
C ARG A 519 -37.87 12.29 -18.48
N SER A 520 -37.55 11.06 -18.85
CA SER A 520 -38.41 10.20 -19.69
C SER A 520 -39.76 9.94 -19.00
N ASN A 521 -39.77 9.69 -17.69
CA ASN A 521 -41.00 9.50 -16.93
C ASN A 521 -41.89 10.76 -16.94
N ARG A 522 -41.28 11.96 -16.81
CA ARG A 522 -42.06 13.25 -16.89
C ARG A 522 -42.62 13.49 -18.27
N GLU A 523 -41.84 13.21 -19.33
CA GLU A 523 -42.28 13.35 -20.73
C GLU A 523 -43.47 12.39 -21.02
N LEU A 524 -43.39 11.12 -20.57
CA LEU A 524 -44.46 10.14 -20.74
C LEU A 524 -45.75 10.54 -20.05
N ALA A 525 -45.67 11.08 -18.85
CA ALA A 525 -46.84 11.56 -18.11
C ALA A 525 -47.48 12.81 -18.77
N SER A 526 -46.65 13.75 -19.25
CA SER A 526 -47.13 14.93 -20.01
C SER A 526 -47.83 14.53 -21.31
N PHE A 527 -47.26 13.53 -22.03
CA PHE A 527 -47.88 12.98 -23.25
C PHE A 527 -49.23 12.34 -22.94
N ALA A 528 -49.32 11.51 -21.87
CA ALA A 528 -50.59 10.88 -21.48
C ALA A 528 -51.68 11.91 -21.12
N TYR A 529 -51.27 13.00 -20.46
CA TYR A 529 -52.18 14.11 -20.16
C TYR A 529 -52.71 14.83 -21.42
N ALA A 530 -51.81 15.26 -22.31
CA ALA A 530 -52.17 15.96 -23.52
C ALA A 530 -53.05 15.08 -24.45
N ALA A 531 -52.64 13.83 -24.69
CA ALA A 531 -53.42 12.92 -25.51
C ALA A 531 -54.82 12.65 -24.93
N SER A 532 -54.91 12.55 -23.60
CA SER A 532 -56.23 12.36 -22.95
C SER A 532 -57.17 13.55 -23.12
N HIS A 533 -56.61 14.77 -23.04
CA HIS A 533 -57.41 16.00 -23.26
C HIS A 533 -57.91 16.06 -24.70
N ASP A 534 -57.03 15.82 -25.70
CA ASP A 534 -57.39 15.93 -27.12
C ASP A 534 -58.32 14.81 -27.61
N LEU A 535 -58.39 13.70 -26.89
CA LEU A 535 -59.34 12.66 -27.13
C LEU A 535 -60.74 12.91 -26.49
N LYS A 536 -60.79 13.63 -25.37
CA LYS A 536 -62.07 13.93 -24.71
C LYS A 536 -62.93 14.92 -25.49
N GLU A 537 -62.32 15.89 -26.12
CA GLU A 537 -63.03 16.95 -26.81
C GLU A 537 -63.91 16.42 -27.99
N PRO A 538 -63.36 15.61 -28.95
CA PRO A 538 -64.17 15.01 -30.01
C PRO A 538 -65.24 14.03 -29.49
N LEU A 539 -64.92 13.29 -28.42
CA LEU A 539 -65.88 12.36 -27.81
C LEU A 539 -67.06 13.08 -27.24
N ARG A 540 -66.85 14.20 -26.57
CA ARG A 540 -67.91 15.03 -26.07
C ARG A 540 -68.78 15.60 -27.21
N GLY A 541 -68.14 15.91 -28.36
CA GLY A 541 -68.88 16.29 -29.57
C GLY A 541 -69.78 15.18 -30.08
N ILE A 542 -69.24 13.96 -30.20
CA ILE A 542 -69.98 12.77 -30.62
C ILE A 542 -71.16 12.50 -29.68
N TYR A 543 -70.93 12.54 -28.37
CA TYR A 543 -71.93 12.36 -27.35
C TYR A 543 -73.07 13.39 -27.50
N ASN A 544 -72.74 14.70 -27.56
CA ASN A 544 -73.70 15.76 -27.64
C ASN A 544 -74.55 15.69 -28.92
N PHE A 545 -73.91 15.45 -30.10
CA PHE A 545 -74.68 15.33 -31.33
C PHE A 545 -75.55 14.06 -31.37
N SER A 546 -75.06 12.96 -30.83
CA SER A 546 -75.88 11.75 -30.73
C SER A 546 -77.08 11.98 -29.78
N THR A 547 -76.89 12.67 -28.67
CA THR A 547 -77.96 13.03 -27.74
C THR A 547 -79.02 13.93 -28.42
N ILE A 548 -78.60 14.98 -29.11
CA ILE A 548 -79.49 15.91 -29.85
C ILE A 548 -80.31 15.12 -30.92
N LEU A 549 -79.64 14.20 -31.65
CA LEU A 549 -80.34 13.37 -32.66
C LEU A 549 -81.41 12.47 -32.06
N ILE A 550 -81.17 11.92 -30.88
CA ILE A 550 -82.13 11.12 -30.14
C ILE A 550 -83.26 12.02 -29.61
N GLU A 551 -82.97 13.15 -29.02
CA GLU A 551 -83.96 14.03 -28.42
C GLU A 551 -84.89 14.70 -29.47
N ASP A 552 -84.28 15.21 -30.58
CA ASP A 552 -85.07 16.01 -31.56
C ASP A 552 -85.67 15.19 -32.68
N TYR A 553 -85.09 14.02 -33.01
CA TYR A 553 -85.46 13.24 -34.19
C TYR A 553 -85.88 11.77 -33.90
N ALA A 554 -86.09 11.40 -32.61
CA ALA A 554 -86.53 10.02 -32.25
C ALA A 554 -87.82 9.58 -32.94
N ALA A 555 -88.72 10.53 -33.24
CA ALA A 555 -89.96 10.20 -33.90
C ALA A 555 -89.86 9.96 -35.43
N VAL A 556 -88.68 10.24 -36.05
CA VAL A 556 -88.38 10.09 -37.48
C VAL A 556 -87.48 8.97 -37.74
N LEU A 557 -86.78 8.47 -36.73
CA LEU A 557 -85.85 7.33 -36.80
C LEU A 557 -86.62 6.02 -36.64
N ASP A 558 -86.19 4.97 -37.34
CA ASP A 558 -86.68 3.58 -37.13
C ASP A 558 -86.01 3.01 -35.87
N GLU A 559 -86.45 1.84 -35.42
CA GLU A 559 -85.92 1.18 -34.23
C GLU A 559 -84.41 0.90 -34.32
N ASP A 560 -83.92 0.50 -35.53
CA ASP A 560 -82.51 0.22 -35.76
C ASP A 560 -81.69 1.52 -35.68
N GLY A 561 -82.16 2.64 -36.20
CA GLY A 561 -81.48 3.94 -36.13
C GLY A 561 -81.37 4.47 -34.70
N LEU A 562 -82.39 4.26 -33.88
CA LEU A 562 -82.39 4.60 -32.48
C LEU A 562 -81.39 3.74 -31.69
N ASP A 563 -81.35 2.43 -31.95
CA ASP A 563 -80.41 1.47 -31.33
C ASP A 563 -78.95 1.78 -31.69
N TYR A 564 -78.71 2.16 -32.98
CA TYR A 564 -77.35 2.59 -33.38
C TYR A 564 -76.90 3.85 -32.63
N LEU A 565 -77.74 4.86 -32.50
CA LEU A 565 -77.40 6.10 -31.77
C LEU A 565 -77.24 5.85 -30.29
N GLN A 566 -78.02 5.01 -29.67
CA GLN A 566 -77.86 4.60 -28.27
C GLN A 566 -76.53 3.83 -28.11
N THR A 567 -76.16 2.97 -29.08
CA THR A 567 -74.88 2.27 -29.07
C THR A 567 -73.70 3.26 -29.21
N VAL A 568 -73.78 4.26 -30.08
CA VAL A 568 -72.78 5.33 -30.22
C VAL A 568 -72.62 6.12 -28.93
N LEU A 569 -73.73 6.48 -28.28
CA LEU A 569 -73.76 7.14 -26.98
C LEU A 569 -73.04 6.30 -25.90
N ALA A 570 -73.42 5.04 -25.78
CA ALA A 570 -72.80 4.10 -24.84
C ALA A 570 -71.31 3.89 -25.07
N LEU A 571 -70.87 3.84 -26.33
CA LEU A 571 -69.45 3.73 -26.69
C LEU A 571 -68.71 5.01 -26.37
N SER A 572 -69.28 6.19 -26.59
CA SER A 572 -68.70 7.48 -26.27
C SER A 572 -68.44 7.63 -24.75
N VAL A 573 -69.45 7.31 -23.92
CA VAL A 573 -69.33 7.33 -22.45
C VAL A 573 -68.28 6.34 -21.99
N ARG A 574 -68.22 5.16 -22.60
CA ARG A 574 -67.23 4.15 -22.29
C ARG A 574 -65.81 4.64 -22.63
N MET A 575 -65.59 5.26 -23.79
CA MET A 575 -64.28 5.78 -24.17
C MET A 575 -63.85 6.93 -23.22
N GLU A 576 -64.76 7.83 -22.87
CA GLU A 576 -64.46 8.88 -21.89
C GLU A 576 -64.03 8.29 -20.54
N THR A 577 -64.69 7.26 -20.06
CA THR A 577 -64.35 6.59 -18.80
C THR A 577 -63.01 5.88 -18.87
N LEU A 578 -62.65 5.25 -20.00
CA LEU A 578 -61.33 4.64 -20.23
C LEU A 578 -60.22 5.71 -20.22
N ILE A 579 -60.42 6.82 -20.90
CA ILE A 579 -59.46 7.95 -20.94
C ILE A 579 -59.28 8.52 -19.54
N ASN A 580 -60.35 8.74 -18.79
CA ASN A 580 -60.27 9.23 -17.40
C ASN A 580 -59.51 8.28 -16.49
N SER A 581 -59.70 6.96 -16.68
CA SER A 581 -58.96 5.93 -15.91
C SER A 581 -57.48 5.89 -16.23
N LEU A 582 -57.10 6.09 -17.52
CA LEU A 582 -55.71 6.17 -17.94
C LEU A 582 -55.05 7.41 -17.36
N LEU A 583 -55.72 8.54 -17.43
CA LEU A 583 -55.25 9.81 -16.87
C LEU A 583 -55.06 9.73 -15.34
N ARG A 584 -56.00 9.07 -14.65
CA ARG A 584 -55.88 8.83 -13.19
C ARG A 584 -54.67 7.96 -12.85
N LEU A 585 -54.42 6.91 -13.61
CA LEU A 585 -53.23 6.06 -13.39
C LEU A 585 -51.91 6.80 -13.64
N SER A 586 -51.85 7.65 -14.68
CA SER A 586 -50.69 8.50 -14.97
C SER A 586 -50.44 9.52 -13.87
N GLN A 587 -51.49 10.19 -13.37
CA GLN A 587 -51.41 11.14 -12.26
C GLN A 587 -50.89 10.49 -10.96
N LEU A 588 -51.40 9.30 -10.63
CA LEU A 588 -50.94 8.53 -9.46
C LEU A 588 -49.46 8.26 -9.51
N GLY A 589 -48.84 8.10 -10.71
CA GLY A 589 -47.39 7.91 -10.86
C GLY A 589 -46.54 9.12 -10.43
N GLN A 590 -47.15 10.31 -10.33
CA GLN A 590 -46.49 11.59 -9.93
C GLN A 590 -46.99 12.14 -8.60
N THR A 591 -47.98 11.50 -7.97
CA THR A 591 -48.59 11.99 -6.73
C THR A 591 -47.66 11.79 -5.56
N GLN A 592 -47.34 12.87 -4.85
CA GLN A 592 -46.75 12.79 -3.52
C GLN A 592 -47.83 12.44 -2.51
N LEU A 593 -47.62 11.37 -1.73
CA LEU A 593 -48.56 10.94 -0.69
C LEU A 593 -48.68 11.99 0.42
N HIS A 594 -49.88 12.35 0.77
CA HIS A 594 -50.20 13.12 1.96
C HIS A 594 -50.54 12.17 3.11
N LEU A 595 -49.54 11.62 3.75
CA LEU A 595 -49.73 10.70 4.84
C LEU A 595 -50.25 11.40 6.10
N THR A 596 -51.45 10.99 6.52
CA THR A 596 -52.11 11.48 7.76
C THR A 596 -52.50 10.26 8.62
N LEU A 597 -52.57 10.49 9.93
CA LEU A 597 -53.06 9.46 10.84
C LEU A 597 -54.59 9.34 10.66
N THR A 598 -55.03 8.31 9.97
CA THR A 598 -56.42 8.10 9.51
C THR A 598 -57.12 6.96 10.28
N ASN A 599 -58.26 7.28 10.87
CA ASN A 599 -59.13 6.26 11.46
C ASN A 599 -59.90 5.49 10.35
N LEU A 600 -59.51 4.26 10.08
CA LEU A 600 -60.10 3.49 8.98
C LEU A 600 -61.56 3.09 9.24
N ASN A 601 -62.06 3.08 10.51
CA ASN A 601 -63.49 2.88 10.75
C ASN A 601 -64.31 4.03 10.22
N GLU A 602 -63.92 5.24 10.50
CA GLU A 602 -64.62 6.42 10.00
C GLU A 602 -64.58 6.51 8.48
N LEU A 603 -63.41 6.21 7.88
CA LEU A 603 -63.22 6.22 6.44
C LEU A 603 -64.10 5.17 5.75
N VAL A 604 -64.10 3.95 6.24
CA VAL A 604 -64.92 2.86 5.64
C VAL A 604 -66.42 3.12 5.82
N ASN A 605 -66.85 3.65 6.98
CA ASN A 605 -68.24 4.05 7.19
C ASN A 605 -68.66 5.16 6.21
N GLN A 606 -67.87 6.19 5.97
CA GLN A 606 -68.11 7.22 4.96
C GLN A 606 -68.28 6.64 3.56
N VAL A 607 -67.40 5.65 3.19
CA VAL A 607 -67.51 4.94 1.92
C VAL A 607 -68.88 4.20 1.82
N ILE A 608 -69.27 3.51 2.88
CA ILE A 608 -70.56 2.76 2.93
C ILE A 608 -71.73 3.72 2.82
N ASP A 609 -71.74 4.83 3.53
CA ASP A 609 -72.77 5.87 3.50
C ASP A 609 -72.95 6.45 2.09
N VAL A 610 -71.85 6.77 1.41
CA VAL A 610 -71.89 7.29 0.03
C VAL A 610 -72.44 6.26 -0.94
N ILE A 611 -72.03 5.00 -0.82
CA ILE A 611 -72.54 3.91 -1.67
C ILE A 611 -74.04 3.65 -1.41
N ASN A 612 -74.50 3.67 -0.15
CA ASN A 612 -75.91 3.53 0.23
C ASN A 612 -76.76 4.70 -0.31
N ALA A 613 -76.26 5.93 -0.21
CA ALA A 613 -77.01 7.12 -0.73
C ALA A 613 -77.19 7.08 -2.26
N SER A 614 -76.33 6.40 -3.00
CA SER A 614 -76.41 6.29 -4.47
C SER A 614 -77.30 5.17 -4.98
N ARG A 615 -77.86 4.32 -4.08
CA ARG A 615 -78.74 3.21 -4.41
C ARG A 615 -80.15 3.46 -3.93
N GLN A 616 -81.16 3.16 -4.78
CA GLN A 616 -82.56 3.23 -4.43
C GLN A 616 -83.11 1.92 -3.79
N GLU A 617 -82.28 0.91 -3.68
CA GLU A 617 -82.63 -0.43 -3.15
C GLU A 617 -82.06 -0.63 -1.74
N ALA A 618 -82.41 -1.75 -1.05
CA ALA A 618 -82.09 -2.05 0.33
C ALA A 618 -80.66 -1.76 0.80
N GLN A 619 -80.50 -1.37 2.08
CA GLN A 619 -79.19 -1.12 2.71
C GLN A 619 -78.23 -2.27 2.53
N ILE A 620 -76.97 -1.96 2.30
CA ILE A 620 -75.91 -2.94 2.11
C ILE A 620 -75.55 -3.55 3.47
N ASN A 621 -75.51 -4.91 3.52
CA ASN A 621 -75.08 -5.62 4.71
C ASN A 621 -73.55 -5.72 4.74
N VAL A 622 -72.90 -4.79 5.41
CA VAL A 622 -71.43 -4.81 5.61
C VAL A 622 -71.16 -5.16 7.08
N HIS A 623 -70.43 -6.24 7.28
CA HIS A 623 -69.99 -6.69 8.59
C HIS A 623 -68.54 -6.30 8.86
N ILE A 624 -68.30 -5.60 9.96
CA ILE A 624 -66.92 -5.26 10.46
C ILE A 624 -66.73 -6.01 11.77
N PRO A 625 -66.10 -7.18 11.80
CA PRO A 625 -65.99 -8.08 12.96
C PRO A 625 -65.37 -7.40 14.19
N ARG A 626 -64.46 -6.49 13.97
CA ARG A 626 -63.78 -5.70 15.00
C ARG A 626 -63.41 -4.31 14.46
N PRO A 627 -63.23 -3.28 15.32
CA PRO A 627 -62.81 -1.96 14.93
C PRO A 627 -61.53 -1.98 14.14
N LEU A 628 -61.51 -1.31 12.98
CA LEU A 628 -60.28 -1.16 12.16
C LEU A 628 -59.27 -0.24 12.84
N PRO A 629 -57.96 -0.44 12.67
CA PRO A 629 -56.92 0.36 13.28
C PRO A 629 -56.84 1.75 12.66
N THR A 630 -56.25 2.70 13.41
CA THR A 630 -55.78 3.97 12.89
C THR A 630 -54.43 3.76 12.28
N VAL A 631 -54.21 4.16 11.01
CA VAL A 631 -52.95 3.98 10.28
C VAL A 631 -52.50 5.28 9.61
N GLN A 632 -51.21 5.36 9.32
CA GLN A 632 -50.66 6.49 8.58
C GLN A 632 -50.82 6.21 7.08
N CYS A 633 -51.73 6.95 6.43
CA CYS A 633 -52.00 6.78 5.01
C CYS A 633 -52.56 8.07 4.37
N ASP A 634 -52.62 8.10 3.06
CA ASP A 634 -53.37 9.12 2.33
C ASP A 634 -54.85 8.73 2.31
N SER A 635 -55.66 9.43 3.12
CA SER A 635 -57.07 9.13 3.34
C SER A 635 -57.89 9.16 2.06
N VAL A 636 -57.61 10.04 1.11
CA VAL A 636 -58.32 10.19 -0.17
C VAL A 636 -58.06 8.98 -1.06
N LEU A 637 -56.82 8.56 -1.15
CA LEU A 637 -56.40 7.41 -1.97
C LEU A 637 -56.90 6.10 -1.38
N ILE A 638 -56.82 5.92 -0.07
CA ILE A 638 -57.32 4.69 0.59
C ILE A 638 -58.83 4.58 0.55
N ASN A 639 -59.54 5.72 0.61
CA ASN A 639 -60.98 5.77 0.33
C ASN A 639 -61.32 5.23 -1.05
N GLU A 640 -60.52 5.58 -2.08
CA GLU A 640 -60.69 5.04 -3.45
C GLU A 640 -60.45 3.53 -3.51
N VAL A 641 -59.50 2.95 -2.76
CA VAL A 641 -59.24 1.53 -2.66
C VAL A 641 -60.48 0.81 -2.08
N PHE A 642 -60.97 1.25 -0.89
CA PHE A 642 -62.16 0.61 -0.29
C PHE A 642 -63.37 0.76 -1.16
N SER A 643 -63.61 1.92 -1.74
CA SER A 643 -64.75 2.18 -2.65
C SER A 643 -64.72 1.17 -3.85
N ASN A 644 -63.56 1.03 -4.49
CA ASN A 644 -63.42 0.09 -5.60
C ASN A 644 -63.67 -1.37 -5.21
N LEU A 645 -63.13 -1.81 -4.05
CA LEU A 645 -63.33 -3.18 -3.58
C LEU A 645 -64.80 -3.46 -3.19
N ILE A 646 -65.45 -2.54 -2.46
CA ILE A 646 -66.82 -2.68 -2.04
C ILE A 646 -67.76 -2.63 -3.26
N ILE A 647 -67.55 -1.72 -4.21
CA ILE A 647 -68.38 -1.64 -5.44
C ILE A 647 -68.24 -2.93 -6.25
N ASN A 648 -66.99 -3.52 -6.36
CA ASN A 648 -66.79 -4.79 -7.05
C ASN A 648 -67.52 -5.93 -6.34
N ALA A 649 -67.48 -6.02 -5.00
CA ALA A 649 -68.19 -7.01 -4.21
C ALA A 649 -69.70 -6.99 -4.43
N LEU A 650 -70.29 -5.82 -4.55
CA LEU A 650 -71.70 -5.61 -4.83
C LEU A 650 -72.06 -5.94 -6.27
N LYS A 651 -71.26 -5.47 -7.20
CA LYS A 651 -71.51 -5.59 -8.63
C LYS A 651 -71.46 -7.00 -9.16
N TYR A 652 -70.53 -7.84 -8.70
CA TYR A 652 -70.32 -9.20 -9.13
C TYR A 652 -71.02 -10.23 -8.24
N ASN A 653 -72.04 -9.79 -7.48
CA ASN A 653 -72.85 -10.65 -6.63
C ASN A 653 -74.12 -11.09 -7.36
N ASP A 654 -74.38 -12.42 -7.42
CA ASP A 654 -75.57 -13.03 -8.00
C ASP A 654 -76.53 -13.66 -6.94
N LYS A 655 -76.19 -13.43 -5.65
CA LYS A 655 -76.98 -13.97 -4.55
C LYS A 655 -78.09 -13.00 -4.08
N PRO A 656 -79.14 -13.55 -3.49
CA PRO A 656 -80.27 -12.72 -3.01
C PRO A 656 -79.83 -11.65 -1.97
N GLU A 657 -78.78 -11.95 -1.21
CA GLU A 657 -78.23 -11.08 -0.20
C GLU A 657 -76.72 -10.97 -0.39
N ALA A 658 -76.25 -9.75 -0.63
CA ALA A 658 -74.81 -9.45 -0.76
C ALA A 658 -74.21 -9.27 0.64
N LEU A 659 -73.33 -10.16 1.01
CA LEU A 659 -72.62 -10.13 2.28
C LEU A 659 -71.19 -9.62 2.03
N ILE A 660 -70.80 -8.55 2.71
CA ILE A 660 -69.42 -8.02 2.64
C ILE A 660 -68.87 -7.97 4.06
N GLU A 661 -67.68 -8.52 4.26
CA GLU A 661 -66.94 -8.47 5.50
C GLU A 661 -65.64 -7.70 5.31
N ILE A 662 -65.42 -6.67 6.14
CA ILE A 662 -64.19 -5.84 6.08
C ILE A 662 -63.47 -5.97 7.40
N GLY A 663 -62.23 -6.29 7.36
CA GLY A 663 -61.43 -6.48 8.57
C GLY A 663 -59.91 -6.38 8.33
N PHE A 664 -59.15 -6.73 9.35
CA PHE A 664 -57.72 -6.83 9.26
C PHE A 664 -57.19 -8.01 10.05
N ILE A 665 -55.98 -8.49 9.69
CA ILE A 665 -55.27 -9.58 10.31
C ILE A 665 -54.01 -9.04 10.94
N SER A 666 -53.78 -9.32 12.22
CA SER A 666 -52.55 -8.99 12.90
C SER A 666 -51.50 -10.11 12.81
N GLN A 667 -50.23 -9.80 13.02
CA GLN A 667 -49.15 -10.78 13.00
C GLN A 667 -49.34 -11.94 13.98
N GLN A 668 -50.02 -11.69 15.09
CA GLN A 668 -50.28 -12.69 16.12
C GLN A 668 -51.34 -13.74 15.71
N GLU A 669 -52.24 -13.37 14.80
CA GLU A 669 -53.38 -14.24 14.36
C GLU A 669 -53.02 -15.14 13.18
N SER A 670 -52.11 -14.72 12.33
CA SER A 670 -51.64 -15.51 11.18
C SER A 670 -50.21 -15.20 10.81
N PRO A 671 -49.21 -15.78 11.49
CA PRO A 671 -47.80 -15.47 11.26
C PRO A 671 -47.27 -15.92 9.87
N ASN A 672 -48.12 -16.62 9.05
CA ASN A 672 -47.68 -17.27 7.82
C ASN A 672 -48.40 -16.84 6.53
N ILE A 673 -49.09 -15.72 6.52
CA ILE A 673 -49.88 -15.27 5.33
C ILE A 673 -49.02 -14.96 4.10
N ARG A 674 -47.81 -14.82 4.13
CA ARG A 674 -46.72 -14.82 3.11
C ARG A 674 -45.43 -14.46 3.84
N LYS A 675 -44.36 -15.18 3.65
CA LYS A 675 -43.01 -14.77 4.13
C LYS A 675 -42.71 -13.39 3.52
N ASN A 676 -42.57 -12.35 4.30
CA ASN A 676 -42.28 -10.94 3.95
C ASN A 676 -43.53 -10.02 3.77
N THR A 677 -44.65 -10.25 4.45
CA THR A 677 -45.79 -9.32 4.41
C THR A 677 -45.78 -8.37 5.59
N SER A 678 -45.91 -7.04 5.34
CA SER A 678 -46.09 -6.04 6.40
C SER A 678 -47.46 -6.18 7.06
N TYR A 679 -47.54 -5.97 8.36
CA TYR A 679 -48.80 -6.00 9.10
C TYR A 679 -49.19 -4.59 9.56
N PRO A 680 -50.49 -4.30 9.67
CA PRO A 680 -51.68 -5.17 9.49
C PRO A 680 -51.98 -5.45 8.03
N VAL A 681 -52.58 -6.64 7.74
CA VAL A 681 -53.14 -7.01 6.44
C VAL A 681 -54.64 -6.73 6.44
N PHE A 682 -55.06 -5.78 5.63
CA PHE A 682 -56.51 -5.47 5.48
C PHE A 682 -57.16 -6.39 4.49
N TYR A 683 -58.43 -6.70 4.66
CA TYR A 683 -59.19 -7.51 3.72
C TYR A 683 -60.60 -7.00 3.52
N VAL A 684 -61.10 -7.22 2.29
CA VAL A 684 -62.51 -7.10 1.91
C VAL A 684 -62.96 -8.44 1.33
N LYS A 685 -63.86 -9.12 2.03
CA LYS A 685 -64.36 -10.44 1.67
C LYS A 685 -65.83 -10.28 1.25
N ASP A 686 -66.19 -10.96 0.17
CA ASP A 686 -67.51 -10.98 -0.39
C ASP A 686 -68.00 -12.43 -0.61
N ASN A 687 -69.32 -12.58 -0.80
CA ASN A 687 -69.96 -13.84 -1.18
C ASN A 687 -70.35 -13.86 -2.68
N SER A 688 -69.61 -13.15 -3.54
CA SER A 688 -69.87 -12.99 -4.98
C SER A 688 -69.64 -14.28 -5.80
N ILE A 689 -69.65 -14.16 -7.13
CA ILE A 689 -69.45 -15.31 -8.07
C ILE A 689 -68.06 -15.95 -7.97
N GLY A 690 -67.10 -15.30 -7.33
CA GLY A 690 -65.72 -15.75 -7.24
C GLY A 690 -64.90 -15.61 -8.51
N ILE A 691 -63.61 -15.84 -8.40
CA ILE A 691 -62.60 -15.65 -9.46
C ILE A 691 -61.78 -16.94 -9.59
N HIS A 692 -61.54 -17.38 -10.81
CA HIS A 692 -60.66 -18.52 -11.10
C HIS A 692 -59.18 -18.17 -10.82
N GLU A 693 -58.42 -19.06 -10.25
CA GLU A 693 -57.01 -18.87 -9.84
C GLU A 693 -56.15 -18.35 -10.98
N HIS A 694 -56.30 -18.83 -12.22
CA HIS A 694 -55.50 -18.37 -13.37
C HIS A 694 -55.76 -16.90 -13.75
N HIS A 695 -56.78 -16.26 -13.15
CA HIS A 695 -57.07 -14.83 -13.35
C HIS A 695 -56.54 -13.94 -12.25
N TYR A 696 -56.00 -14.43 -11.13
CA TYR A 696 -55.58 -13.61 -9.98
C TYR A 696 -54.59 -12.49 -10.32
N GLN A 697 -53.69 -12.72 -11.25
CA GLN A 697 -52.76 -11.65 -11.72
C GLN A 697 -53.40 -10.79 -12.82
N THR A 698 -54.29 -11.35 -13.61
CA THR A 698 -54.87 -10.69 -14.79
C THR A 698 -55.88 -9.61 -14.40
N ILE A 699 -56.63 -9.80 -13.29
CA ILE A 699 -57.66 -8.85 -12.83
C ILE A 699 -57.08 -7.47 -12.42
N PHE A 700 -55.77 -7.39 -12.11
CA PHE A 700 -55.09 -6.16 -11.77
C PHE A 700 -54.47 -5.45 -13.00
N ARG A 701 -54.63 -6.03 -14.22
CA ARG A 701 -54.22 -5.38 -15.47
C ARG A 701 -55.25 -4.36 -15.91
N LEU A 702 -54.78 -3.22 -16.38
CA LEU A 702 -55.65 -2.14 -16.87
C LEU A 702 -56.57 -2.62 -18.00
N PHE A 703 -57.85 -2.25 -17.95
CA PHE A 703 -58.91 -2.56 -18.93
C PHE A 703 -59.22 -4.08 -19.09
N LYS A 704 -58.73 -4.92 -18.23
CA LYS A 704 -59.08 -6.38 -18.26
C LYS A 704 -60.35 -6.64 -17.48
N ARG A 705 -61.29 -7.37 -18.12
CA ARG A 705 -62.56 -7.81 -17.55
C ARG A 705 -62.71 -9.30 -17.80
N LEU A 706 -63.32 -10.02 -16.85
CA LEU A 706 -63.59 -11.45 -16.94
C LEU A 706 -64.97 -11.77 -17.48
N HIS A 707 -65.95 -10.81 -17.39
CA HIS A 707 -67.33 -11.00 -17.78
C HIS A 707 -67.80 -9.93 -18.77
N SER A 708 -68.80 -10.28 -19.63
CA SER A 708 -69.42 -9.32 -20.57
C SER A 708 -70.24 -8.24 -19.85
N GLN A 709 -70.51 -7.15 -20.56
CA GLN A 709 -71.23 -5.98 -20.02
C GLN A 709 -72.68 -6.30 -19.70
N GLU A 710 -73.31 -7.16 -20.44
CA GLU A 710 -74.75 -7.54 -20.34
C GLU A 710 -75.05 -8.27 -19.04
N LYS A 711 -74.09 -9.00 -18.46
CA LYS A 711 -74.32 -9.92 -17.34
C LYS A 711 -74.26 -9.22 -15.95
N TYR A 712 -73.34 -8.25 -15.78
CA TYR A 712 -73.08 -7.62 -14.46
C TYR A 712 -72.97 -6.08 -14.56
N GLY A 713 -73.51 -5.43 -15.56
CA GLY A 713 -73.47 -4.00 -15.71
C GLY A 713 -72.11 -3.47 -16.17
N GLY A 714 -72.06 -2.25 -16.68
CA GLY A 714 -70.86 -1.63 -17.23
C GLY A 714 -69.77 -1.36 -16.19
N GLY A 715 -68.50 -1.38 -16.60
CA GLY A 715 -67.37 -0.96 -15.80
C GLY A 715 -66.11 -0.96 -16.65
N THR A 716 -65.12 -0.09 -16.34
CA THR A 716 -63.95 0.16 -17.16
C THR A 716 -62.87 -0.93 -17.09
N GLY A 717 -62.87 -1.76 -16.05
CA GLY A 717 -61.78 -2.67 -15.76
C GLY A 717 -60.50 -1.95 -15.27
N ALA A 718 -60.60 -0.71 -14.78
CA ALA A 718 -59.49 0.05 -14.29
C ALA A 718 -59.42 0.12 -12.75
N GLY A 719 -60.52 -0.09 -12.03
CA GLY A 719 -60.57 0.08 -10.56
C GLY A 719 -59.54 -0.72 -9.81
N LEU A 720 -59.40 -2.05 -10.10
CA LEU A 720 -58.41 -2.89 -9.44
C LEU A 720 -56.96 -2.52 -9.81
N ALA A 721 -56.73 -2.04 -11.04
CA ALA A 721 -55.39 -1.53 -11.43
C ALA A 721 -55.03 -0.23 -10.70
N ILE A 722 -56.00 0.65 -10.52
CA ILE A 722 -55.85 1.87 -9.73
C ILE A 722 -55.61 1.54 -8.25
N SER A 723 -56.43 0.61 -7.67
CA SER A 723 -56.22 0.15 -6.28
C SER A 723 -54.86 -0.44 -6.06
N LYS A 724 -54.36 -1.26 -7.01
CA LYS A 724 -53.02 -1.79 -6.96
C LYS A 724 -51.95 -0.68 -6.97
N LYS A 725 -52.07 0.29 -7.85
CA LYS A 725 -51.13 1.41 -7.92
C LYS A 725 -51.13 2.27 -6.63
N ILE A 726 -52.30 2.52 -6.04
CA ILE A 726 -52.46 3.24 -4.78
C ILE A 726 -51.75 2.49 -3.63
N VAL A 727 -51.99 1.16 -3.54
CA VAL A 727 -51.36 0.33 -2.52
C VAL A 727 -49.82 0.27 -2.72
N GLU A 728 -49.34 0.16 -3.94
CA GLU A 728 -47.91 0.18 -4.28
C GLU A 728 -47.28 1.55 -3.91
N LEU A 729 -47.98 2.68 -4.11
CA LEU A 729 -47.49 4.01 -3.67
C LEU A 729 -47.33 4.07 -2.15
N HIS A 730 -48.19 3.37 -1.39
CA HIS A 730 -48.07 3.23 0.06
C HIS A 730 -47.05 2.14 0.45
N SER A 731 -46.16 1.69 -0.45
CA SER A 731 -45.19 0.60 -0.22
C SER A 731 -45.84 -0.72 0.21
N GLY A 732 -47.11 -0.93 -0.11
CA GLY A 732 -47.88 -2.09 0.21
C GLY A 732 -48.00 -3.08 -0.95
N GLN A 733 -48.74 -4.18 -0.70
CA GLN A 733 -49.07 -5.20 -1.69
C GLN A 733 -50.59 -5.49 -1.66
N ILE A 734 -51.17 -5.81 -2.83
CA ILE A 734 -52.57 -6.24 -2.95
C ILE A 734 -52.61 -7.57 -3.65
N TRP A 735 -53.52 -8.49 -3.17
CA TRP A 735 -53.75 -9.78 -3.77
C TRP A 735 -55.16 -10.26 -3.52
N VAL A 736 -55.54 -11.39 -4.10
CA VAL A 736 -56.87 -12.00 -3.96
C VAL A 736 -56.75 -13.50 -3.67
N GLU A 737 -57.67 -13.99 -2.86
CA GLU A 737 -57.96 -15.40 -2.69
C GLU A 737 -59.46 -15.61 -2.98
N SER A 738 -59.82 -16.54 -3.84
CA SER A 738 -61.20 -16.69 -4.30
C SER A 738 -61.52 -18.11 -4.71
N SER A 739 -62.77 -18.48 -4.56
CA SER A 739 -63.31 -19.73 -5.04
C SER A 739 -64.60 -19.48 -5.83
N VAL A 740 -64.69 -20.03 -7.05
CA VAL A 740 -65.84 -19.82 -7.93
C VAL A 740 -67.13 -20.36 -7.29
N GLY A 741 -68.19 -19.54 -7.28
CA GLY A 741 -69.48 -19.80 -6.66
C GLY A 741 -69.53 -19.56 -5.13
N ILE A 742 -68.41 -19.33 -4.48
CA ILE A 742 -68.34 -19.08 -3.03
C ILE A 742 -68.17 -17.57 -2.74
N GLY A 743 -67.17 -16.92 -3.37
CA GLY A 743 -66.87 -15.49 -3.19
C GLY A 743 -65.37 -15.21 -3.32
N SER A 744 -65.00 -13.96 -3.05
CA SER A 744 -63.60 -13.49 -3.13
C SER A 744 -63.20 -12.77 -1.86
N THR A 745 -61.89 -12.82 -1.53
CA THR A 745 -61.28 -12.01 -0.47
C THR A 745 -60.10 -11.28 -1.06
N PHE A 746 -60.20 -9.97 -1.12
CA PHE A 746 -59.11 -9.09 -1.51
C PHE A 746 -58.32 -8.67 -0.28
N TYR A 747 -57.04 -8.87 -0.30
CA TYR A 747 -56.13 -8.50 0.76
C TYR A 747 -55.20 -7.38 0.30
N PHE A 748 -54.88 -6.46 1.20
CA PHE A 748 -53.84 -5.46 0.93
C PHE A 748 -53.10 -5.04 2.22
N THR A 749 -51.88 -4.55 2.04
CA THR A 749 -51.09 -3.98 3.10
C THR A 749 -50.77 -2.53 2.78
N LEU A 750 -50.45 -1.77 3.82
CA LEU A 750 -49.87 -0.44 3.72
C LEU A 750 -48.48 -0.51 4.37
N GLY A 751 -47.44 -0.10 3.64
CA GLY A 751 -46.09 0.03 4.21
C GLY A 751 -46.06 1.09 5.32
N GLN A 752 -45.32 0.80 6.36
CA GLN A 752 -45.05 1.77 7.45
C GLN A 752 -43.91 2.68 7.08
#